data_7bf573f64f3c3102512330f58c8172b1
#
_entry.id   7bf573f64f3c3102512330f58c8172b1
#
_cell.length_a   1.000
_cell.length_b   1.000
_cell.length_c   1.000
_cell.angle_alpha   90.00
_cell.angle_beta   90.00
_cell.angle_gamma   90.00
#
_symmetry.space_group_name_H-M   'P 1'
#
loop_
_entity.id
_entity.type
_entity.pdbx_description
1 polymer ?
#
loop_
_entity_poly.entity_id
_entity_poly.type
_entity_poly.pdbx_seq_one_letter_code
_entity_poly.pdbx_strand_id
1 'polypeptide(L)'
;MNKMKQLLSKRLVIGLLTLLMPMIVLAQDITVQGTVTDEAGETLIGATVQQKGTSNGTVTDFDGNFTLTVPTNAILSVSYIGYTPKEIAVNGQTNLTIVLSSDDQILNEVVVIGYGTMDKKELTSAISHVGEKDFLTVSSLDPSMMIQGKVAGVSITNTGTGDPNNQASIQIRGVSSRSAGLGPLIVIDGVPGGNLTNINPNDIASFDVLKDGAASAIYGTRGSNGVIVVTTKKGSKDGQTHTSYSGQYSWDFINKELQMMNAQEYRDVRLGWGDTGVDLGGNIDWLDETSRTGGAMQHTLTLSGGNDKSNYRVSADYRNAHGIDLRSKREEYGARAAVMHTTKNGLFTLTANIAPRIIYRDNADWSVFKDAIEANPTTPLMNPDDPSLYYNFQGQVVGSNPVERQRIEKDHAITKLLDWDGTVKLNLLPLLAKNEDSPHNLSTQVMFADHQYSNDNSWFRPSTSTIAINNGREGEASRSYGKESQYVFEWLTNYSGKFGLHYIKGMAGYSYQYSKYSGFNAENKDFPNDGLTSDNLGSGEYAKEEGEVMMGSYQNDAKLIAFFGRVSYNYDDRYMLTASLRHEGSSKFGIDNKWGNFPAISAGWRISSENFMKDITWINDLKLRADFGVTGNQDFGSYLSLNTMTGFGYYFYNGKYFQVWGPSKNVNPDLKWEKGKNWNVGLDFSLFNNRLYGSLNYFSRRQQDLLGNYKVSVPPYLFDETFVNVGTMKNTGFEFDLNFRAVDTPTFGYDINLVGTTMSNKFLDFSNSQYVGQDYYDVCGTEDPYPFYNLQRIQKGESLGNFFMWKYAGHSTEGEWLVYDRDGDIIRASQASDADRQQVGNGMPKFTMSMSHTFRYRNFDLSLFFRGAFFFDIFNIHDFYYGTRNFTGNRLKKAYAKNFEISSSANPVVCDYFLERGDYLKLDMVTLGYTFRPNNWRFLDRVRVFTTAKNLFTLTKFSGVDPSTYQVNGLTPGGQGSRTYFPSTRQLIVGVQVDF
;
A
#
# COMPACT_ATOMS: atom_id res chain seq x y z
N MET A 1 11.17 35.30 20.87
CA MET A 1 11.39 33.84 20.64
C MET A 1 12.32 33.52 19.45
N ASN A 2 12.41 34.37 18.43
CA ASN A 2 13.27 34.08 17.26
C ASN A 2 14.79 34.22 17.43
N LYS A 3 15.28 34.90 18.45
CA LYS A 3 16.75 35.03 18.72
C LYS A 3 17.36 33.86 19.50
N MET A 4 16.57 33.05 20.19
CA MET A 4 17.04 31.91 20.96
C MET A 4 17.16 30.62 20.13
N LYS A 5 16.41 30.50 19.02
CA LYS A 5 16.50 29.37 18.05
C LYS A 5 17.76 29.42 17.19
N GLN A 6 18.32 30.60 16.91
CA GLN A 6 19.56 30.74 16.12
C GLN A 6 20.86 30.48 16.93
N LEU A 7 20.83 30.57 18.25
CA LEU A 7 21.99 30.32 19.09
C LEU A 7 22.17 28.85 19.49
N LEU A 8 21.09 28.07 19.55
CA LEU A 8 21.17 26.63 19.83
C LEU A 8 21.64 25.80 18.61
N SER A 9 21.33 26.23 17.38
CA SER A 9 21.74 25.50 16.16
C SER A 9 23.24 25.60 15.87
N LYS A 10 23.90 26.69 16.26
CA LYS A 10 25.37 26.89 16.01
C LYS A 10 26.28 26.25 17.04
N ARG A 11 25.82 25.96 18.26
CA ARG A 11 26.64 25.34 19.31
C ARG A 11 26.62 23.81 19.31
N LEU A 12 25.58 23.20 18.72
CA LEU A 12 25.48 21.74 18.60
C LEU A 12 26.34 21.16 17.46
N VAL A 13 26.58 21.93 16.40
CA VAL A 13 27.41 21.51 15.25
C VAL A 13 28.89 21.54 15.55
N ILE A 14 29.35 22.43 16.43
CA ILE A 14 30.79 22.58 16.78
C ILE A 14 31.20 21.53 17.82
N GLY A 15 30.31 21.07 18.68
CA GLY A 15 30.64 20.06 19.71
C GLY A 15 30.81 18.63 19.17
N LEU A 16 30.29 18.32 17.95
CA LEU A 16 30.36 16.99 17.33
C LEU A 16 31.64 16.75 16.50
N LEU A 17 32.38 17.80 16.18
CA LEU A 17 33.57 17.76 15.29
C LEU A 17 34.90 17.51 15.98
N THR A 18 34.96 17.47 17.32
CA THR A 18 36.26 17.41 18.07
C THR A 18 36.59 16.06 18.69
N LEU A 19 35.82 14.97 18.41
CA LEU A 19 36.02 13.68 19.10
C LEU A 19 36.58 12.54 18.23
N LEU A 20 37.21 12.79 17.09
CA LEU A 20 37.74 11.74 16.20
C LEU A 20 39.18 12.00 15.78
N MET A 21 40.14 11.48 16.53
CA MET A 21 41.50 11.17 16.04
C MET A 21 41.80 9.67 16.23
N PRO A 22 42.27 8.95 15.21
CA PRO A 22 42.65 7.54 15.31
C PRO A 22 44.16 7.36 15.51
N MET A 23 44.54 6.32 16.29
CA MET A 23 45.91 5.82 16.38
C MET A 23 46.22 4.91 15.17
N ILE A 24 47.35 5.09 14.54
CA ILE A 24 47.88 4.29 13.42
C ILE A 24 48.80 3.20 13.96
N VAL A 25 48.45 1.94 13.67
CA VAL A 25 49.33 0.76 13.86
C VAL A 25 49.81 0.30 12.47
N LEU A 26 51.08 0.20 12.25
CA LEU A 26 51.73 -0.31 11.03
C LEU A 26 51.72 -1.84 11.03
N ALA A 27 51.06 -2.48 10.05
CA ALA A 27 51.10 -3.91 9.82
C ALA A 27 52.17 -4.27 8.78
N GLN A 28 52.88 -5.40 8.96
CA GLN A 28 53.83 -5.95 7.98
C GLN A 28 53.10 -6.69 6.87
N ASP A 29 53.44 -6.45 5.60
CA ASP A 29 52.93 -7.15 4.44
C ASP A 29 53.60 -8.52 4.23
N ILE A 30 52.83 -9.52 3.87
CA ILE A 30 53.29 -10.86 3.49
C ILE A 30 52.70 -11.23 2.14
N THR A 31 53.42 -12.07 1.40
CA THR A 31 52.92 -12.63 0.13
C THR A 31 52.21 -13.94 0.43
N VAL A 32 50.90 -14.01 0.13
CA VAL A 32 50.05 -15.17 0.27
C VAL A 32 49.87 -15.80 -1.10
N GLN A 33 50.09 -17.13 -1.17
CA GLN A 33 49.78 -17.97 -2.31
C GLN A 33 48.68 -18.92 -1.92
N GLY A 34 47.89 -19.39 -2.89
CA GLY A 34 46.83 -20.36 -2.58
C GLY A 34 46.13 -20.88 -3.83
N THR A 35 45.23 -21.84 -3.62
CA THR A 35 44.41 -22.43 -4.68
C THR A 35 42.96 -22.30 -4.31
N VAL A 36 42.12 -21.92 -5.27
CA VAL A 36 40.65 -21.81 -5.12
C VAL A 36 40.01 -22.98 -5.89
N THR A 37 39.24 -23.81 -5.18
CA THR A 37 38.50 -24.96 -5.73
C THR A 37 37.02 -24.86 -5.34
N ASP A 38 36.18 -25.66 -5.97
CA ASP A 38 34.82 -25.95 -5.54
C ASP A 38 34.78 -27.11 -4.51
N GLU A 39 33.56 -27.46 -4.06
CA GLU A 39 33.32 -28.57 -3.13
C GLU A 39 33.65 -29.97 -3.74
N ALA A 40 33.65 -30.09 -5.05
CA ALA A 40 34.04 -31.32 -5.77
C ALA A 40 35.56 -31.41 -5.95
N GLY A 41 36.30 -30.33 -5.65
CA GLY A 41 37.75 -30.26 -5.79
C GLY A 41 38.19 -29.79 -7.18
N GLU A 42 37.26 -29.32 -8.05
CA GLU A 42 37.59 -28.68 -9.32
C GLU A 42 38.17 -27.28 -9.12
N THR A 43 39.24 -26.95 -9.84
CA THR A 43 39.90 -25.63 -9.74
C THR A 43 39.10 -24.54 -10.40
N LEU A 44 38.91 -23.40 -9.70
CA LEU A 44 38.11 -22.29 -10.20
C LEU A 44 39.02 -21.26 -10.88
N ILE A 45 38.98 -21.21 -12.20
CA ILE A 45 39.81 -20.37 -13.07
C ILE A 45 39.17 -18.95 -13.13
N GLY A 46 39.94 -17.91 -12.83
CA GLY A 46 39.44 -16.52 -12.89
C GLY A 46 38.63 -16.09 -11.64
N ALA A 47 38.67 -16.88 -10.55
CA ALA A 47 38.12 -16.45 -9.27
C ALA A 47 38.85 -15.19 -8.76
N THR A 48 38.11 -14.20 -8.31
CA THR A 48 38.66 -12.95 -7.79
C THR A 48 39.04 -13.15 -6.33
N VAL A 49 40.31 -12.85 -5.98
CA VAL A 49 40.83 -12.83 -4.61
C VAL A 49 41.23 -11.40 -4.28
N GLN A 50 40.51 -10.75 -3.36
CA GLN A 50 40.69 -9.33 -3.04
C GLN A 50 40.87 -9.15 -1.52
N GLN A 51 41.78 -8.27 -1.14
CA GLN A 51 41.89 -7.84 0.25
C GLN A 51 40.64 -7.00 0.60
N LYS A 52 39.87 -7.46 1.58
CA LYS A 52 38.63 -6.81 2.01
C LYS A 52 38.85 -5.32 2.34
N GLY A 53 37.98 -4.46 1.77
CA GLY A 53 38.02 -3.02 1.99
C GLY A 53 39.11 -2.26 1.22
N THR A 54 39.78 -2.92 0.25
CA THR A 54 40.83 -2.27 -0.59
C THR A 54 40.64 -2.67 -2.07
N SER A 55 41.35 -1.97 -2.98
CA SER A 55 41.45 -2.37 -4.39
C SER A 55 42.58 -3.38 -4.66
N ASN A 56 43.30 -3.83 -3.63
CA ASN A 56 44.37 -4.79 -3.77
C ASN A 56 43.78 -6.20 -4.00
N GLY A 57 43.94 -6.77 -5.18
CA GLY A 57 43.38 -8.07 -5.55
C GLY A 57 44.03 -8.70 -6.77
N THR A 58 43.81 -9.95 -6.95
CA THR A 58 44.27 -10.77 -8.09
C THR A 58 43.16 -11.72 -8.54
N VAL A 59 43.37 -12.42 -9.66
CA VAL A 59 42.51 -13.51 -10.12
C VAL A 59 43.27 -14.80 -10.20
N THR A 60 42.61 -15.94 -10.03
CA THR A 60 43.22 -17.26 -10.12
C THR A 60 43.60 -17.60 -11.59
N ASP A 61 44.73 -18.32 -11.75
CA ASP A 61 45.20 -18.83 -13.01
C ASP A 61 44.43 -20.08 -13.49
N PHE A 62 44.92 -20.76 -14.59
CA PHE A 62 44.32 -21.96 -15.15
C PHE A 62 44.31 -23.17 -14.21
N ASP A 63 45.18 -23.21 -13.21
CA ASP A 63 45.25 -24.24 -12.19
C ASP A 63 44.56 -23.81 -10.87
N GLY A 64 43.81 -22.69 -10.91
CA GLY A 64 43.09 -22.13 -9.76
C GLY A 64 43.97 -21.47 -8.74
N ASN A 65 45.28 -21.23 -9.04
CA ASN A 65 46.24 -20.63 -8.08
C ASN A 65 46.23 -19.09 -8.14
N PHE A 66 46.44 -18.47 -6.97
CA PHE A 66 46.61 -17.02 -6.86
C PHE A 66 47.85 -16.67 -6.02
N THR A 67 48.34 -15.44 -6.22
CA THR A 67 49.39 -14.83 -5.42
C THR A 67 49.02 -13.37 -5.13
N LEU A 68 49.00 -12.96 -3.85
CA LEU A 68 48.60 -11.61 -3.43
C LEU A 68 49.43 -11.17 -2.22
N THR A 69 49.96 -9.96 -2.25
CA THR A 69 50.68 -9.36 -1.12
C THR A 69 49.71 -8.54 -0.28
N VAL A 70 49.62 -8.87 1.03
CA VAL A 70 48.64 -8.28 1.94
C VAL A 70 49.23 -8.19 3.36
N PRO A 71 48.71 -7.29 4.24
CA PRO A 71 49.05 -7.30 5.64
C PRO A 71 48.80 -8.64 6.34
N THR A 72 49.60 -9.00 7.31
CA THR A 72 49.53 -10.28 8.06
C THR A 72 48.16 -10.53 8.71
N ASN A 73 47.39 -9.50 9.02
CA ASN A 73 46.07 -9.55 9.61
C ASN A 73 44.94 -9.27 8.58
N ALA A 74 45.27 -9.28 7.30
CA ALA A 74 44.29 -9.01 6.25
C ALA A 74 43.19 -10.13 6.19
N ILE A 75 42.00 -9.71 5.75
CA ILE A 75 40.92 -10.62 5.37
C ILE A 75 40.87 -10.63 3.84
N LEU A 76 40.90 -11.81 3.21
CA LEU A 76 40.69 -11.99 1.79
C LEU A 76 39.23 -12.25 1.54
N SER A 77 38.64 -11.52 0.63
CA SER A 77 37.31 -11.81 0.05
C SER A 77 37.52 -12.51 -1.29
N VAL A 78 37.07 -13.77 -1.38
CA VAL A 78 37.20 -14.61 -2.58
C VAL A 78 35.83 -14.81 -3.18
N SER A 79 35.70 -14.47 -4.46
CA SER A 79 34.43 -14.57 -5.18
C SER A 79 34.63 -15.14 -6.59
N TYR A 80 33.68 -15.94 -7.02
CA TYR A 80 33.59 -16.50 -8.36
C TYR A 80 32.14 -16.58 -8.81
N ILE A 81 31.89 -16.41 -10.09
CA ILE A 81 30.53 -16.42 -10.65
C ILE A 81 29.90 -17.78 -10.43
N GLY A 82 28.71 -17.80 -9.78
CA GLY A 82 28.00 -19.02 -9.43
C GLY A 82 28.44 -19.66 -8.11
N TYR A 83 29.27 -18.98 -7.32
CA TYR A 83 29.72 -19.43 -5.99
C TYR A 83 29.51 -18.38 -4.92
N THR A 84 29.22 -18.83 -3.70
CA THR A 84 29.07 -17.96 -2.53
C THR A 84 30.42 -17.31 -2.20
N PRO A 85 30.52 -15.96 -2.15
CA PRO A 85 31.76 -15.30 -1.74
C PRO A 85 32.18 -15.74 -0.34
N LYS A 86 33.47 -16.02 -0.16
CA LYS A 86 34.03 -16.49 1.10
C LYS A 86 35.08 -15.52 1.62
N GLU A 87 35.01 -15.18 2.88
CA GLU A 87 35.99 -14.35 3.56
C GLU A 87 36.92 -15.22 4.40
N ILE A 88 38.23 -15.01 4.27
CA ILE A 88 39.27 -15.78 4.95
C ILE A 88 40.28 -14.84 5.57
N ALA A 89 40.46 -14.99 6.87
CA ALA A 89 41.52 -14.25 7.57
C ALA A 89 42.89 -14.88 7.27
N VAL A 90 43.81 -14.09 6.80
CA VAL A 90 45.18 -14.54 6.46
C VAL A 90 45.95 -15.01 7.69
N ASN A 91 45.84 -14.31 8.84
CA ASN A 91 46.45 -14.68 10.11
C ASN A 91 47.93 -15.09 10.01
N GLY A 92 48.68 -14.43 9.11
CA GLY A 92 50.11 -14.73 8.89
C GLY A 92 50.41 -15.98 8.08
N GLN A 93 49.38 -16.66 7.51
CA GLN A 93 49.57 -17.84 6.65
C GLN A 93 50.02 -17.38 5.25
N THR A 94 50.99 -18.08 4.68
CA THR A 94 51.54 -17.79 3.36
C THR A 94 50.99 -18.74 2.28
N ASN A 95 50.28 -19.80 2.68
CA ASN A 95 49.62 -20.76 1.77
C ASN A 95 48.19 -21.00 2.23
N LEU A 96 47.20 -20.81 1.31
CA LEU A 96 45.75 -20.95 1.60
C LEU A 96 45.11 -21.87 0.55
N THR A 97 44.34 -22.87 0.98
CA THR A 97 43.43 -23.61 0.15
C THR A 97 42.00 -23.15 0.43
N ILE A 98 41.33 -22.60 -0.59
CA ILE A 98 40.04 -21.96 -0.48
C ILE A 98 39.01 -22.75 -1.25
N VAL A 99 38.06 -23.33 -0.54
CA VAL A 99 36.94 -24.05 -1.17
C VAL A 99 35.74 -23.09 -1.17
N LEU A 100 35.21 -22.77 -2.36
CA LEU A 100 33.96 -22.03 -2.54
C LEU A 100 32.80 -23.00 -2.70
N SER A 101 31.70 -22.71 -2.03
CA SER A 101 30.46 -23.45 -2.20
C SER A 101 29.67 -22.85 -3.36
N SER A 102 28.98 -23.70 -4.14
CA SER A 102 28.10 -23.20 -5.21
C SER A 102 27.06 -22.20 -4.66
N ASP A 103 26.77 -21.16 -5.43
CA ASP A 103 25.87 -20.10 -5.01
C ASP A 103 24.40 -20.56 -5.12
N ASP A 104 23.93 -21.28 -4.11
CA ASP A 104 22.53 -21.63 -3.91
C ASP A 104 21.72 -20.48 -3.26
N GLN A 105 22.15 -19.21 -3.44
CA GLN A 105 21.52 -18.04 -2.76
C GLN A 105 20.01 -17.98 -2.98
N ILE A 106 19.49 -18.44 -4.12
CA ILE A 106 18.05 -18.44 -4.42
C ILE A 106 17.30 -19.43 -3.51
N LEU A 107 17.92 -20.54 -3.11
CA LEU A 107 17.31 -21.58 -2.27
C LEU A 107 17.53 -21.37 -0.78
N ASN A 108 18.57 -20.68 -0.40
CA ASN A 108 18.91 -20.35 1.00
C ASN A 108 18.39 -18.97 1.44
N GLU A 109 17.55 -18.31 0.62
CA GLU A 109 16.88 -17.08 0.99
C GLU A 109 15.98 -17.30 2.21
N VAL A 110 16.19 -16.50 3.25
CA VAL A 110 15.43 -16.59 4.51
C VAL A 110 14.18 -15.72 4.41
N VAL A 111 13.03 -16.33 4.57
CA VAL A 111 11.70 -15.70 4.47
C VAL A 111 11.07 -15.63 5.86
N VAL A 112 10.41 -14.53 6.19
CA VAL A 112 9.65 -14.38 7.43
C VAL A 112 8.28 -15.03 7.28
N ILE A 113 7.96 -15.97 8.19
CA ILE A 113 6.75 -16.83 8.12
C ILE A 113 5.77 -16.61 9.27
N GLY A 114 5.65 -15.42 9.79
CA GLY A 114 4.88 -15.14 11.00
C GLY A 114 5.53 -15.76 12.24
N TYR A 115 5.91 -14.93 13.19
CA TYR A 115 6.58 -15.34 14.43
C TYR A 115 7.81 -16.26 14.23
N GLY A 116 8.57 -16.06 13.15
CA GLY A 116 9.81 -16.82 12.90
C GLY A 116 10.27 -16.70 11.44
N THR A 117 11.39 -17.32 11.17
CA THR A 117 12.00 -17.38 9.82
C THR A 117 12.14 -18.81 9.34
N MET A 118 12.11 -19.01 8.02
CA MET A 118 12.29 -20.30 7.39
C MET A 118 13.04 -20.12 6.08
N ASP A 119 13.88 -21.09 5.73
CA ASP A 119 14.53 -21.11 4.41
C ASP A 119 13.47 -21.30 3.32
N LYS A 120 13.62 -20.64 2.18
CA LYS A 120 12.69 -20.71 1.05
C LYS A 120 12.47 -22.17 0.57
N LYS A 121 13.50 -22.99 0.64
CA LYS A 121 13.43 -24.41 0.31
C LYS A 121 12.48 -25.22 1.20
N GLU A 122 12.31 -24.82 2.47
CA GLU A 122 11.44 -25.49 3.45
C GLU A 122 9.99 -24.99 3.44
N LEU A 123 9.71 -23.87 2.73
CA LEU A 123 8.36 -23.29 2.69
C LEU A 123 7.36 -24.26 2.05
N THR A 124 6.24 -24.46 2.72
CA THR A 124 5.11 -25.27 2.25
C THR A 124 3.89 -24.43 1.85
N SER A 125 3.97 -23.11 2.02
CA SER A 125 2.89 -22.12 1.77
C SER A 125 3.32 -21.08 0.73
N ALA A 126 2.33 -20.34 0.14
CA ALA A 126 2.59 -19.31 -0.87
C ALA A 126 2.99 -17.99 -0.20
N ILE A 127 4.29 -17.76 -0.06
CA ILE A 127 4.88 -16.52 0.43
C ILE A 127 5.71 -15.91 -0.71
N SER A 128 5.50 -14.62 -0.97
CA SER A 128 6.31 -13.87 -1.93
C SER A 128 7.23 -12.93 -1.18
N HIS A 129 8.53 -13.04 -1.45
CA HIS A 129 9.56 -12.17 -0.90
C HIS A 129 9.96 -11.11 -1.91
N VAL A 130 10.07 -9.85 -1.48
CA VAL A 130 10.59 -8.71 -2.27
C VAL A 130 11.71 -8.08 -1.46
N GLY A 131 12.93 -8.24 -1.90
CA GLY A 131 14.13 -7.81 -1.19
C GLY A 131 14.68 -6.45 -1.64
N GLU A 132 15.73 -6.00 -0.99
CA GLU A 132 16.35 -4.68 -1.23
C GLU A 132 16.79 -4.46 -2.70
N LYS A 133 17.23 -5.51 -3.41
CA LYS A 133 17.63 -5.44 -4.82
C LYS A 133 16.49 -4.98 -5.72
N ASP A 134 15.25 -5.33 -5.38
CA ASP A 134 14.06 -4.92 -6.11
C ASP A 134 13.70 -3.45 -5.84
N PHE A 135 14.09 -2.92 -4.67
CA PHE A 135 13.84 -1.53 -4.28
C PHE A 135 14.77 -0.55 -4.97
N LEU A 136 16.00 -0.93 -5.30
CA LEU A 136 16.95 -0.05 -6.00
C LEU A 136 16.43 0.43 -7.35
N THR A 137 15.49 -0.29 -7.93
CA THR A 137 14.80 0.06 -9.17
C THR A 137 13.54 0.89 -8.94
N VAL A 138 12.97 0.92 -7.71
CA VAL A 138 11.73 1.64 -7.39
C VAL A 138 12.04 2.84 -6.49
N SER A 139 12.18 4.02 -7.09
CA SER A 139 12.22 5.27 -6.34
C SER A 139 10.80 5.68 -5.97
N SER A 140 10.33 5.33 -4.77
CA SER A 140 9.00 5.68 -4.27
C SER A 140 9.08 6.39 -2.92
N LEU A 141 8.22 7.40 -2.73
CA LEU A 141 8.05 8.09 -1.46
C LEU A 141 7.03 7.37 -0.55
N ASP A 142 6.21 6.49 -1.10
CA ASP A 142 5.23 5.67 -0.38
C ASP A 142 5.71 4.22 -0.33
N PRO A 143 5.96 3.64 0.86
CA PRO A 143 6.43 2.26 1.00
C PRO A 143 5.52 1.23 0.34
N SER A 144 4.20 1.44 0.32
CA SER A 144 3.26 0.51 -0.30
C SER A 144 3.49 0.37 -1.81
N MET A 145 3.92 1.44 -2.48
CA MET A 145 4.20 1.44 -3.92
C MET A 145 5.44 0.62 -4.30
N MET A 146 6.33 0.31 -3.34
CA MET A 146 7.55 -0.49 -3.58
C MET A 146 7.23 -1.93 -4.02
N ILE A 147 6.08 -2.46 -3.62
CA ILE A 147 5.63 -3.81 -3.97
C ILE A 147 4.57 -3.84 -5.07
N GLN A 148 4.18 -2.67 -5.63
CA GLN A 148 3.20 -2.58 -6.71
C GLN A 148 3.69 -3.34 -7.95
N GLY A 149 2.90 -4.36 -8.38
CA GLY A 149 3.24 -5.21 -9.52
C GLY A 149 4.46 -6.13 -9.32
N LYS A 150 5.06 -6.17 -8.13
CA LYS A 150 6.18 -7.09 -7.81
C LYS A 150 5.72 -8.43 -7.26
N VAL A 151 4.47 -8.50 -6.80
CA VAL A 151 3.90 -9.69 -6.16
C VAL A 151 2.62 -10.09 -6.86
N ALA A 152 2.56 -11.32 -7.37
CA ALA A 152 1.35 -11.89 -7.96
C ALA A 152 0.20 -11.93 -6.95
N GLY A 153 -1.01 -11.55 -7.37
CA GLY A 153 -2.20 -11.53 -6.52
C GLY A 153 -2.32 -10.29 -5.62
N VAL A 154 -1.38 -9.35 -5.66
CA VAL A 154 -1.43 -8.08 -4.91
C VAL A 154 -1.84 -6.95 -5.84
N SER A 155 -2.94 -6.28 -5.50
CA SER A 155 -3.41 -5.06 -6.17
C SER A 155 -3.13 -3.85 -5.28
N ILE A 156 -2.39 -2.88 -5.80
CA ILE A 156 -2.13 -1.60 -5.14
C ILE A 156 -2.64 -0.50 -6.06
N THR A 157 -3.57 0.30 -5.56
CA THR A 157 -4.18 1.39 -6.31
C THR A 157 -3.99 2.71 -5.58
N ASN A 158 -3.59 3.73 -6.33
CA ASN A 158 -3.53 5.12 -5.87
C ASN A 158 -4.30 5.97 -6.87
N THR A 159 -5.46 6.47 -6.46
CA THR A 159 -6.38 7.25 -7.30
C THR A 159 -6.03 8.74 -7.38
N GLY A 160 -5.13 9.22 -6.53
CA GLY A 160 -4.74 10.62 -6.46
C GLY A 160 -3.23 10.80 -6.33
N THR A 161 -2.47 10.39 -7.38
CA THR A 161 -1.00 10.45 -7.33
C THR A 161 -0.43 11.86 -7.22
N GLY A 162 -1.21 12.89 -7.59
CA GLY A 162 -0.84 14.30 -7.48
C GLY A 162 -1.09 14.94 -6.11
N ASP A 163 -1.79 14.26 -5.19
CA ASP A 163 -1.98 14.69 -3.80
C ASP A 163 -0.94 14.03 -2.89
N PRO A 164 -0.02 14.79 -2.26
CA PRO A 164 1.01 14.23 -1.39
C PRO A 164 0.46 13.60 -0.10
N ASN A 165 -0.81 13.85 0.24
CA ASN A 165 -1.48 13.31 1.41
C ASN A 165 -2.25 12.03 1.13
N ASN A 166 -2.47 11.69 -0.15
CA ASN A 166 -3.19 10.49 -0.54
C ASN A 166 -2.35 9.22 -0.32
N GLN A 167 -2.99 8.17 0.17
CA GLN A 167 -2.38 6.87 0.44
C GLN A 167 -2.88 5.82 -0.54
N ALA A 168 -2.00 4.90 -0.93
CA ALA A 168 -2.39 3.79 -1.77
C ALA A 168 -3.19 2.75 -0.97
N SER A 169 -4.17 2.15 -1.64
CA SER A 169 -4.96 1.03 -1.12
C SER A 169 -4.33 -0.29 -1.56
N ILE A 170 -4.21 -1.25 -0.63
CA ILE A 170 -3.63 -2.57 -0.88
C ILE A 170 -4.69 -3.65 -0.71
N GLN A 171 -4.78 -4.56 -1.66
CA GLN A 171 -5.68 -5.72 -1.62
C GLN A 171 -4.96 -6.99 -2.09
N ILE A 172 -5.18 -8.12 -1.40
CA ILE A 172 -4.57 -9.41 -1.74
C ILE A 172 -5.66 -10.40 -2.18
N ARG A 173 -5.50 -10.98 -3.40
CA ARG A 173 -6.39 -12.00 -3.99
C ARG A 173 -7.86 -11.57 -4.04
N GLY A 174 -8.11 -10.27 -4.31
CA GLY A 174 -9.42 -9.71 -4.56
C GLY A 174 -10.27 -9.44 -3.31
N VAL A 175 -11.52 -9.03 -3.54
CA VAL A 175 -12.49 -8.66 -2.50
C VAL A 175 -12.85 -9.87 -1.65
N SER A 176 -12.86 -9.71 -0.34
CA SER A 176 -13.07 -10.79 0.62
C SER A 176 -14.21 -10.56 1.60
N SER A 177 -14.73 -9.33 1.67
CA SER A 177 -15.82 -8.96 2.56
C SER A 177 -16.76 -7.96 1.90
N ARG A 178 -17.98 -7.84 2.44
CA ARG A 178 -18.96 -6.84 2.02
C ARG A 178 -18.78 -5.51 2.75
N SER A 179 -18.61 -5.55 4.07
CA SER A 179 -18.57 -4.37 4.93
C SER A 179 -17.45 -4.37 5.96
N ALA A 180 -16.73 -5.50 6.11
CA ALA A 180 -15.50 -5.52 6.90
C ALA A 180 -14.32 -5.03 6.05
N GLY A 181 -13.21 -4.63 6.70
CA GLY A 181 -12.01 -4.14 6.05
C GLY A 181 -11.43 -5.13 5.04
N LEU A 182 -10.87 -4.61 3.96
CA LEU A 182 -10.30 -5.36 2.83
C LEU A 182 -8.76 -5.33 2.80
N GLY A 183 -8.13 -4.45 3.57
CA GLY A 183 -6.68 -4.29 3.64
C GLY A 183 -5.98 -5.46 4.35
N PRO A 184 -4.74 -5.79 3.97
CA PRO A 184 -3.93 -6.78 4.66
C PRO A 184 -3.47 -6.28 6.04
N LEU A 185 -3.17 -7.21 6.94
CA LEU A 185 -2.46 -6.89 8.17
C LEU A 185 -1.01 -6.47 7.84
N ILE A 186 -0.58 -5.35 8.37
CA ILE A 186 0.82 -4.93 8.32
C ILE A 186 1.52 -5.37 9.61
N VAL A 187 2.67 -6.05 9.47
CA VAL A 187 3.52 -6.50 10.58
C VAL A 187 4.91 -5.91 10.36
N ILE A 188 5.40 -5.12 11.28
CA ILE A 188 6.71 -4.46 11.17
C ILE A 188 7.66 -5.06 12.21
N ASP A 189 8.76 -5.65 11.78
CA ASP A 189 9.75 -6.32 12.64
C ASP A 189 9.14 -7.33 13.63
N GLY A 190 8.02 -7.97 13.24
CA GLY A 190 7.29 -8.94 14.05
C GLY A 190 6.15 -8.34 14.89
N VAL A 191 5.99 -7.04 14.93
CA VAL A 191 4.90 -6.34 15.66
C VAL A 191 3.69 -6.16 14.74
N PRO A 192 2.53 -6.75 15.04
CA PRO A 192 1.32 -6.63 14.23
C PRO A 192 0.58 -5.31 14.48
N GLY A 193 -0.01 -4.74 13.41
CA GLY A 193 -0.81 -3.50 13.46
C GLY A 193 0.00 -2.24 13.14
N GLY A 194 1.22 -2.39 12.60
CA GLY A 194 2.05 -1.26 12.19
C GLY A 194 1.44 -0.44 11.04
N ASN A 195 1.87 0.81 10.91
CA ASN A 195 1.46 1.72 9.85
C ASN A 195 2.63 1.98 8.89
N LEU A 196 2.45 1.68 7.59
CA LEU A 196 3.48 1.91 6.57
C LEU A 196 3.87 3.39 6.46
N THR A 197 2.99 4.32 6.78
CA THR A 197 3.29 5.75 6.81
C THR A 197 4.40 6.11 7.81
N ASN A 198 4.61 5.29 8.85
CA ASN A 198 5.65 5.52 9.87
C ASN A 198 7.02 4.94 9.51
N ILE A 199 7.19 4.43 8.28
CA ILE A 199 8.48 3.86 7.84
C ILE A 199 9.01 4.64 6.65
N ASN A 200 10.29 5.03 6.74
CA ASN A 200 11.01 5.53 5.57
C ASN A 200 11.33 4.36 4.62
N PRO A 201 11.05 4.44 3.31
CA PRO A 201 11.41 3.43 2.33
C PRO A 201 12.87 2.96 2.40
N ASN A 202 13.80 3.86 2.71
CA ASN A 202 15.24 3.55 2.83
C ASN A 202 15.58 2.66 4.06
N ASP A 203 14.67 2.55 5.04
CA ASP A 203 14.85 1.68 6.20
C ASP A 203 14.31 0.26 6.00
N ILE A 204 13.66 -0.02 4.87
CA ILE A 204 13.09 -1.33 4.58
C ILE A 204 14.15 -2.25 3.98
N ALA A 205 14.28 -3.46 4.52
CA ALA A 205 15.12 -4.52 3.98
C ALA A 205 14.34 -5.47 3.08
N SER A 206 13.11 -5.85 3.48
CA SER A 206 12.25 -6.72 2.68
C SER A 206 10.77 -6.54 3.01
N PHE A 207 9.94 -6.98 2.06
CA PHE A 207 8.54 -7.30 2.24
C PHE A 207 8.34 -8.80 2.01
N ASP A 208 7.68 -9.46 2.96
CA ASP A 208 7.24 -10.84 2.83
C ASP A 208 5.70 -10.84 2.82
N VAL A 209 5.10 -11.27 1.70
CA VAL A 209 3.65 -11.23 1.52
C VAL A 209 3.06 -12.63 1.68
N LEU A 210 2.32 -12.83 2.76
CA LEU A 210 1.65 -14.07 3.12
C LEU A 210 0.24 -14.06 2.50
N LYS A 211 0.05 -14.79 1.41
CA LYS A 211 -1.17 -14.70 0.57
C LYS A 211 -2.19 -15.80 0.86
N ASP A 212 -1.76 -16.94 1.36
CA ASP A 212 -2.62 -18.09 1.61
C ASP A 212 -3.09 -18.22 3.06
N GLY A 213 -4.07 -19.09 3.27
CA GLY A 213 -4.62 -19.34 4.58
C GLY A 213 -3.65 -20.04 5.53
N ALA A 214 -2.73 -20.88 5.04
CA ALA A 214 -1.78 -21.58 5.89
C ALA A 214 -0.70 -20.65 6.45
N ALA A 215 -0.21 -19.70 5.64
CA ALA A 215 0.75 -18.71 6.09
C ALA A 215 0.11 -17.65 7.01
N SER A 216 -1.13 -17.22 6.72
CA SER A 216 -1.79 -16.11 7.42
C SER A 216 -2.59 -16.54 8.66
N ALA A 217 -3.02 -17.81 8.77
CA ALA A 217 -3.85 -18.30 9.89
C ALA A 217 -3.20 -18.12 11.27
N ILE A 218 -1.87 -18.11 11.35
CA ILE A 218 -1.15 -17.85 12.60
C ILE A 218 -1.42 -16.45 13.18
N TYR A 219 -1.83 -15.48 12.33
CA TYR A 219 -2.27 -14.14 12.73
C TYR A 219 -3.79 -14.06 13.00
N GLY A 220 -4.50 -15.20 12.84
CA GLY A 220 -5.92 -15.34 13.16
C GLY A 220 -6.81 -14.44 12.31
N THR A 221 -7.69 -13.72 12.98
CA THR A 221 -8.69 -12.86 12.35
C THR A 221 -8.10 -11.64 11.65
N ARG A 222 -6.93 -11.21 12.06
CA ARG A 222 -6.21 -10.11 11.40
C ARG A 222 -5.59 -10.51 10.07
N GLY A 223 -5.32 -11.82 9.89
CA GLY A 223 -4.71 -12.37 8.66
C GLY A 223 -5.70 -12.74 7.55
N SER A 224 -7.01 -12.46 7.69
CA SER A 224 -8.04 -12.84 6.71
C SER A 224 -7.75 -12.30 5.31
N ASN A 225 -7.29 -11.07 5.21
CA ASN A 225 -7.02 -10.40 3.92
C ASN A 225 -5.57 -10.57 3.46
N GLY A 226 -4.83 -11.52 4.06
CA GLY A 226 -3.40 -11.69 3.90
C GLY A 226 -2.61 -10.83 4.87
N VAL A 227 -1.29 -11.03 4.88
CA VAL A 227 -0.36 -10.33 5.77
C VAL A 227 0.83 -9.82 4.98
N ILE A 228 1.23 -8.59 5.20
CA ILE A 228 2.46 -8.01 4.69
C ILE A 228 3.41 -7.82 5.87
N VAL A 229 4.47 -8.62 5.89
CA VAL A 229 5.53 -8.51 6.88
C VAL A 229 6.63 -7.62 6.33
N VAL A 230 6.92 -6.55 7.02
CA VAL A 230 7.98 -5.59 6.70
C VAL A 230 9.15 -5.85 7.64
N THR A 231 10.29 -6.17 7.07
CA THR A 231 11.53 -6.28 7.83
C THR A 231 12.36 -5.01 7.60
N THR A 232 12.76 -4.34 8.68
CA THR A 232 13.63 -3.18 8.59
C THR A 232 15.09 -3.58 8.61
N LYS A 233 15.94 -2.72 8.02
CA LYS A 233 17.40 -2.88 8.02
C LYS A 233 17.93 -2.86 9.45
N LYS A 234 18.84 -3.77 9.76
CA LYS A 234 19.50 -3.89 11.07
C LYS A 234 20.83 -3.14 11.09
N GLY A 235 21.44 -3.03 12.26
CA GLY A 235 22.80 -2.53 12.43
C GLY A 235 23.85 -3.43 11.77
N SER A 236 24.95 -2.85 11.30
CA SER A 236 26.09 -3.62 10.78
C SER A 236 26.68 -4.51 11.86
N LYS A 237 27.30 -5.63 11.43
CA LYS A 237 27.95 -6.61 12.34
C LYS A 237 29.44 -6.72 12.12
N ASP A 238 30.04 -5.93 11.23
CA ASP A 238 31.44 -6.00 10.80
C ASP A 238 32.41 -5.26 11.73
N GLY A 239 31.93 -4.73 12.84
CA GLY A 239 32.71 -3.98 13.80
C GLY A 239 32.95 -2.52 13.42
N GLN A 240 32.40 -2.07 12.27
CA GLN A 240 32.57 -0.71 11.77
C GLN A 240 31.27 0.09 11.90
N THR A 241 31.41 1.41 11.90
CA THR A 241 30.27 2.33 11.82
C THR A 241 30.17 2.85 10.40
N HIS A 242 29.00 2.63 9.79
CA HIS A 242 28.65 3.09 8.45
C HIS A 242 27.69 4.27 8.55
N THR A 243 27.97 5.29 7.77
CA THR A 243 27.09 6.44 7.60
C THR A 243 26.62 6.47 6.16
N SER A 244 25.34 6.65 5.92
CA SER A 244 24.80 6.81 4.57
C SER A 244 23.82 7.98 4.50
N TYR A 245 23.85 8.66 3.36
CA TYR A 245 22.93 9.74 3.03
C TYR A 245 22.21 9.42 1.73
N SER A 246 20.89 9.62 1.70
CA SER A 246 20.07 9.56 0.50
C SER A 246 19.26 10.85 0.36
N GLY A 247 19.37 11.49 -0.80
CA GLY A 247 18.60 12.68 -1.14
C GLY A 247 17.96 12.54 -2.50
N GLN A 248 16.70 12.99 -2.65
CA GLN A 248 16.01 13.01 -3.94
C GLN A 248 15.07 14.19 -4.05
N TYR A 249 14.83 14.62 -5.29
CA TYR A 249 13.86 15.64 -5.66
C TYR A 249 13.01 15.15 -6.82
N SER A 250 11.69 15.42 -6.78
CA SER A 250 10.75 15.09 -7.85
C SER A 250 9.99 16.31 -8.35
N TRP A 251 9.59 16.26 -9.62
CA TRP A 251 8.61 17.14 -10.25
C TRP A 251 7.42 16.31 -10.71
N ASP A 252 6.22 16.81 -10.45
CA ASP A 252 4.96 16.14 -10.76
C ASP A 252 4.15 17.00 -11.72
N PHE A 253 3.83 16.44 -12.90
CA PHE A 253 3.08 17.11 -13.97
C PHE A 253 1.77 16.34 -14.20
N ILE A 254 0.68 17.03 -14.50
CA ILE A 254 -0.57 16.39 -14.94
C ILE A 254 -0.27 15.53 -16.18
N ASN A 255 -0.69 14.26 -16.15
CA ASN A 255 -0.35 13.30 -17.18
C ASN A 255 -1.19 13.48 -18.46
N LYS A 256 -2.50 13.62 -18.29
CA LYS A 256 -3.48 13.79 -19.38
C LYS A 256 -4.67 14.60 -18.87
N GLU A 257 -5.16 15.49 -19.71
CA GLU A 257 -6.30 16.35 -19.43
C GLU A 257 -7.50 15.97 -20.30
N LEU A 258 -8.69 16.28 -19.80
CA LEU A 258 -9.91 16.18 -20.59
C LEU A 258 -9.96 17.32 -21.62
N GLN A 259 -10.42 17.02 -22.84
CA GLN A 259 -10.53 18.01 -23.91
C GLN A 259 -11.80 18.86 -23.74
N MET A 260 -11.78 19.75 -22.73
CA MET A 260 -12.87 20.71 -22.47
C MET A 260 -12.82 21.87 -23.46
N MET A 261 -13.93 22.60 -23.65
CA MET A 261 -13.95 23.81 -24.46
C MET A 261 -13.22 24.95 -23.76
N ASN A 262 -12.42 25.72 -24.51
CA ASN A 262 -11.92 27.00 -24.06
C ASN A 262 -12.99 28.10 -24.24
N ALA A 263 -12.74 29.33 -23.77
CA ALA A 263 -13.72 30.42 -23.79
C ALA A 263 -14.17 30.83 -25.22
N GLN A 264 -13.25 30.79 -26.19
CA GLN A 264 -13.59 31.10 -27.59
C GLN A 264 -14.47 30.01 -28.22
N GLU A 265 -14.09 28.71 -28.02
CA GLU A 265 -14.90 27.57 -28.46
C GLU A 265 -16.28 27.57 -27.80
N TYR A 266 -16.36 27.94 -26.50
CA TYR A 266 -17.60 28.06 -25.77
C TYR A 266 -18.51 29.11 -26.39
N ARG A 267 -18.01 30.31 -26.78
CA ARG A 267 -18.75 31.35 -27.45
C ARG A 267 -19.20 30.94 -28.85
N ASP A 268 -18.26 30.46 -29.65
CA ASP A 268 -18.51 30.19 -31.09
C ASP A 268 -19.42 28.99 -31.28
N VAL A 269 -19.28 27.95 -30.49
CA VAL A 269 -20.00 26.67 -30.69
C VAL A 269 -21.24 26.66 -29.82
N ARG A 270 -21.11 26.81 -28.51
CA ARG A 270 -22.21 26.62 -27.56
C ARG A 270 -23.26 27.74 -27.70
N LEU A 271 -22.84 29.00 -27.65
CA LEU A 271 -23.75 30.13 -27.77
C LEU A 271 -24.24 30.29 -29.20
N GLY A 272 -23.37 30.06 -30.18
CA GLY A 272 -23.72 30.13 -31.61
C GLY A 272 -24.76 29.10 -32.05
N TRP A 273 -24.94 28.01 -31.32
CA TRP A 273 -25.97 26.99 -31.56
C TRP A 273 -27.27 27.24 -30.79
N GLY A 274 -27.40 28.41 -30.14
CA GLY A 274 -28.59 28.75 -29.35
C GLY A 274 -28.71 27.98 -28.02
N ASP A 275 -27.60 27.47 -27.49
CA ASP A 275 -27.57 26.77 -26.22
C ASP A 275 -27.71 27.74 -25.02
N THR A 276 -28.17 27.23 -23.88
CA THR A 276 -28.46 27.98 -22.64
C THR A 276 -27.22 28.47 -21.88
N GLY A 277 -26.08 28.65 -22.56
CA GLY A 277 -24.88 29.20 -21.96
C GLY A 277 -24.96 30.73 -21.79
N VAL A 278 -24.19 31.27 -20.84
CA VAL A 278 -24.05 32.73 -20.61
C VAL A 278 -22.60 33.10 -20.85
N ASP A 279 -22.37 34.15 -21.67
CA ASP A 279 -21.06 34.79 -21.79
C ASP A 279 -20.90 35.83 -20.67
N LEU A 280 -19.93 35.58 -19.79
CA LEU A 280 -19.63 36.42 -18.65
C LEU A 280 -18.40 37.33 -18.90
N GLY A 281 -17.90 37.36 -20.16
CA GLY A 281 -16.82 38.25 -20.60
C GLY A 281 -15.40 37.83 -20.27
N GLY A 282 -15.20 36.78 -19.45
CA GLY A 282 -13.87 36.25 -19.11
C GLY A 282 -13.25 35.37 -20.17
N ASN A 283 -12.01 34.98 -19.98
CA ASN A 283 -11.24 34.02 -20.80
C ASN A 283 -10.27 33.27 -19.91
N ILE A 284 -10.78 32.28 -19.19
CA ILE A 284 -10.06 31.59 -18.13
C ILE A 284 -9.91 30.09 -18.50
N ASP A 285 -8.71 29.59 -18.41
CA ASP A 285 -8.43 28.15 -18.30
C ASP A 285 -8.44 27.76 -16.81
N TRP A 286 -9.58 27.26 -16.35
CA TRP A 286 -9.79 26.98 -14.95
C TRP A 286 -8.89 25.82 -14.44
N LEU A 287 -8.49 24.89 -15.32
CA LEU A 287 -7.58 23.82 -14.94
C LEU A 287 -6.18 24.37 -14.67
N ASP A 288 -5.69 25.27 -15.53
CA ASP A 288 -4.39 25.96 -15.34
C ASP A 288 -4.39 26.83 -14.08
N GLU A 289 -5.46 27.64 -13.87
CA GLU A 289 -5.59 28.53 -12.71
C GLU A 289 -5.70 27.76 -11.36
N THR A 290 -6.18 26.52 -11.37
CA THR A 290 -6.35 25.70 -10.15
C THR A 290 -5.20 24.73 -9.91
N SER A 291 -4.27 24.62 -10.83
CA SER A 291 -3.16 23.67 -10.77
C SER A 291 -1.79 24.34 -10.77
N ARG A 292 -0.78 23.55 -10.42
CA ARG A 292 0.66 23.89 -10.49
C ARG A 292 1.48 22.66 -10.77
N THR A 293 2.74 22.84 -11.15
CA THR A 293 3.72 21.76 -11.10
C THR A 293 3.95 21.38 -9.62
N GLY A 294 3.57 20.14 -9.26
CA GLY A 294 3.85 19.58 -7.95
C GLY A 294 5.31 19.14 -7.82
N GLY A 295 5.68 18.69 -6.64
CA GLY A 295 7.01 18.12 -6.43
C GLY A 295 7.29 17.78 -4.98
N ALA A 296 8.35 17.00 -4.77
CA ALA A 296 8.75 16.59 -3.42
C ALA A 296 10.28 16.50 -3.30
N MET A 297 10.78 16.86 -2.13
CA MET A 297 12.15 16.54 -1.73
C MET A 297 12.13 15.62 -0.52
N GLN A 298 13.09 14.70 -0.47
CA GLN A 298 13.29 13.80 0.66
C GLN A 298 14.78 13.66 0.95
N HIS A 299 15.13 13.69 2.22
CA HIS A 299 16.49 13.49 2.73
C HIS A 299 16.46 12.45 3.83
N THR A 300 17.38 11.51 3.80
CA THR A 300 17.54 10.47 4.83
C THR A 300 19.01 10.37 5.19
N LEU A 301 19.28 10.45 6.48
CA LEU A 301 20.61 10.19 7.06
C LEU A 301 20.53 8.95 7.94
N THR A 302 21.46 8.02 7.76
CA THR A 302 21.51 6.77 8.51
C THR A 302 22.89 6.57 9.12
N LEU A 303 22.91 6.09 10.36
CA LEU A 303 24.08 5.62 11.09
C LEU A 303 23.85 4.19 11.55
N SER A 304 24.75 3.26 11.20
CA SER A 304 24.62 1.86 11.63
C SER A 304 25.99 1.30 12.00
N GLY A 305 26.03 0.42 13.00
CA GLY A 305 27.29 -0.18 13.42
C GLY A 305 27.09 -1.28 14.45
N GLY A 306 28.17 -1.90 14.86
CA GLY A 306 28.18 -2.92 15.89
C GLY A 306 28.90 -4.20 15.50
N ASN A 307 28.60 -5.27 16.20
CA ASN A 307 29.14 -6.60 15.98
C ASN A 307 28.03 -7.67 16.15
N ASP A 308 28.37 -8.94 16.08
CA ASP A 308 27.41 -10.05 16.21
C ASP A 308 26.61 -10.05 17.52
N LYS A 309 27.17 -9.47 18.60
CA LYS A 309 26.51 -9.42 19.91
C LYS A 309 25.75 -8.14 20.18
N SER A 310 26.17 -7.04 19.58
CA SER A 310 25.56 -5.73 19.79
C SER A 310 25.60 -4.94 18.51
N ASN A 311 24.47 -4.56 18.00
CA ASN A 311 24.40 -3.68 16.84
C ASN A 311 23.29 -2.65 17.01
N TYR A 312 23.44 -1.55 16.27
CA TYR A 312 22.50 -0.45 16.28
C TYR A 312 22.36 0.14 14.88
N ARG A 313 21.16 0.67 14.62
CA ARG A 313 20.85 1.49 13.45
C ARG A 313 19.99 2.67 13.88
N VAL A 314 20.36 3.87 13.46
CA VAL A 314 19.60 5.10 13.68
C VAL A 314 19.45 5.78 12.33
N SER A 315 18.23 6.15 11.97
CA SER A 315 17.91 6.95 10.79
C SER A 315 17.11 8.18 11.17
N ALA A 316 17.29 9.24 10.41
CA ALA A 316 16.47 10.45 10.48
C ALA A 316 16.09 10.86 9.05
N ASP A 317 14.83 11.23 8.85
CA ASP A 317 14.32 11.62 7.55
C ASP A 317 13.52 12.93 7.62
N TYR A 318 13.63 13.69 6.54
CA TYR A 318 12.86 14.87 6.27
C TYR A 318 12.24 14.79 4.88
N ARG A 319 10.95 15.14 4.76
CA ARG A 319 10.25 15.23 3.49
C ARG A 319 9.45 16.52 3.44
N ASN A 320 9.45 17.18 2.27
CA ASN A 320 8.57 18.29 1.95
C ASN A 320 8.01 18.06 0.55
N ALA A 321 6.68 18.03 0.43
CA ALA A 321 5.99 17.77 -0.82
C ALA A 321 4.84 18.75 -1.04
N HIS A 322 4.64 19.15 -2.30
CA HIS A 322 3.53 19.98 -2.74
C HIS A 322 2.77 19.24 -3.84
N GLY A 323 1.44 19.26 -3.74
CA GLY A 323 0.60 18.66 -4.77
C GLY A 323 0.49 19.50 -6.03
N ILE A 324 -0.23 18.94 -7.01
CA ILE A 324 -0.53 19.62 -8.28
C ILE A 324 -1.65 20.65 -8.16
N ASP A 325 -2.45 20.62 -7.10
CA ASP A 325 -3.38 21.67 -6.70
C ASP A 325 -2.64 22.81 -5.98
N LEU A 326 -3.27 23.98 -5.83
CA LEU A 326 -2.60 25.16 -5.26
C LEU A 326 -2.37 25.05 -3.74
N ARG A 327 -3.16 24.22 -3.02
CA ARG A 327 -3.17 24.17 -1.56
C ARG A 327 -2.37 23.02 -0.98
N SER A 328 -2.52 21.80 -1.50
CA SER A 328 -2.02 20.62 -0.80
C SER A 328 -0.51 20.65 -0.57
N LYS A 329 -0.15 20.32 0.67
CA LYS A 329 1.23 20.26 1.14
C LYS A 329 1.38 19.16 2.19
N ARG A 330 2.58 18.58 2.26
CA ARG A 330 2.97 17.62 3.29
C ARG A 330 4.41 17.86 3.71
N GLU A 331 4.64 18.05 4.99
CA GLU A 331 5.96 18.20 5.58
C GLU A 331 6.13 17.19 6.71
N GLU A 332 7.17 16.36 6.63
CA GLU A 332 7.37 15.25 7.55
C GLU A 332 8.76 15.30 8.17
N TYR A 333 8.81 14.96 9.45
CA TYR A 333 10.02 14.73 10.22
C TYR A 333 9.91 13.36 10.87
N GLY A 334 10.77 12.44 10.51
CA GLY A 334 10.80 11.07 11.03
C GLY A 334 12.15 10.73 11.61
N ALA A 335 12.15 9.82 12.59
CA ALA A 335 13.35 9.18 13.08
C ALA A 335 13.03 7.72 13.43
N ARG A 336 14.03 6.85 13.32
CA ARG A 336 13.93 5.47 13.77
C ARG A 336 15.25 5.07 14.43
N ALA A 337 15.17 4.39 15.57
CA ALA A 337 16.32 3.79 16.23
C ALA A 337 16.01 2.32 16.54
N ALA A 338 16.92 1.43 16.19
CA ALA A 338 16.87 0.01 16.48
C ALA A 338 18.18 -0.43 17.15
N VAL A 339 18.09 -1.16 18.26
CA VAL A 339 19.22 -1.66 19.01
C VAL A 339 19.00 -3.14 19.32
N MET A 340 20.03 -3.94 19.13
CA MET A 340 20.07 -5.34 19.57
C MET A 340 21.31 -5.59 20.42
N HIS A 341 21.12 -6.27 21.56
CA HIS A 341 22.22 -6.70 22.40
C HIS A 341 22.00 -8.15 22.87
N THR A 342 23.02 -8.99 22.66
CA THR A 342 23.06 -10.36 23.17
C THR A 342 24.17 -10.48 24.21
N THR A 343 23.84 -11.01 25.38
CA THR A 343 24.82 -11.21 26.47
C THR A 343 25.97 -12.12 26.02
N LYS A 344 27.14 -11.99 26.68
CA LYS A 344 28.38 -12.71 26.31
C LYS A 344 28.17 -14.22 26.22
N ASN A 345 27.35 -14.80 27.08
CA ASN A 345 27.04 -16.24 27.13
C ASN A 345 25.87 -16.64 26.17
N GLY A 346 25.35 -15.72 25.36
CA GLY A 346 24.25 -16.00 24.44
C GLY A 346 22.88 -16.25 25.09
N LEU A 347 22.78 -16.10 26.43
CA LEU A 347 21.57 -16.45 27.18
C LEU A 347 20.42 -15.48 26.93
N PHE A 348 20.68 -14.16 26.98
CA PHE A 348 19.67 -13.13 26.77
C PHE A 348 19.97 -12.34 25.51
N THR A 349 18.93 -12.08 24.72
CA THR A 349 18.93 -11.10 23.64
C THR A 349 17.85 -10.06 23.91
N LEU A 350 18.24 -8.80 23.98
CA LEU A 350 17.35 -7.64 24.06
C LEU A 350 17.29 -6.97 22.69
N THR A 351 16.08 -6.70 22.21
CA THR A 351 15.85 -5.85 21.00
C THR A 351 14.91 -4.72 21.41
N ALA A 352 15.22 -3.51 20.99
CA ALA A 352 14.37 -2.33 21.21
C ALA A 352 14.32 -1.48 19.96
N ASN A 353 13.13 -1.05 19.56
CA ASN A 353 12.87 -0.17 18.44
C ASN A 353 12.03 1.01 18.90
N ILE A 354 12.27 2.19 18.32
CA ILE A 354 11.44 3.39 18.49
C ILE A 354 11.40 4.18 17.19
N ALA A 355 10.22 4.62 16.79
CA ALA A 355 9.99 5.35 15.54
C ALA A 355 8.97 6.50 15.74
N PRO A 356 9.41 7.69 16.19
CA PRO A 356 8.59 8.89 16.20
C PRO A 356 8.50 9.53 14.82
N ARG A 357 7.32 10.08 14.45
CA ARG A 357 7.10 10.87 13.25
C ARG A 357 6.07 11.98 13.49
N ILE A 358 6.31 13.15 12.91
CA ILE A 358 5.37 14.27 12.90
C ILE A 358 5.17 14.67 11.44
N ILE A 359 3.89 14.84 11.06
CA ILE A 359 3.46 15.21 9.71
C ILE A 359 2.59 16.46 9.81
N TYR A 360 2.98 17.53 9.15
CA TYR A 360 2.17 18.72 8.92
C TYR A 360 1.58 18.64 7.53
N ARG A 361 0.27 18.84 7.41
CA ARG A 361 -0.45 18.76 6.14
C ARG A 361 -1.33 19.98 5.92
N ASP A 362 -1.38 20.42 4.66
CA ASP A 362 -2.47 21.18 4.11
C ASP A 362 -3.26 20.21 3.20
N ASN A 363 -4.53 20.01 3.48
CA ASN A 363 -5.31 19.01 2.77
C ASN A 363 -5.77 19.53 1.42
N ALA A 364 -5.78 18.64 0.40
CA ALA A 364 -6.32 18.94 -0.91
C ALA A 364 -7.85 19.10 -0.85
N ASP A 365 -8.38 20.00 -1.64
CA ASP A 365 -9.80 19.99 -1.99
C ASP A 365 -9.99 19.13 -3.25
N TRP A 366 -10.44 17.88 -3.06
CA TRP A 366 -10.61 16.93 -4.15
C TRP A 366 -11.68 17.30 -5.16
N SER A 367 -12.60 18.23 -4.80
CA SER A 367 -13.63 18.71 -5.73
C SER A 367 -13.09 19.72 -6.73
N VAL A 368 -11.93 20.33 -6.46
CA VAL A 368 -11.40 21.45 -7.24
C VAL A 368 -11.21 21.14 -8.72
N PHE A 369 -10.73 19.93 -9.05
CA PHE A 369 -10.51 19.54 -10.47
C PHE A 369 -11.81 19.26 -11.20
N LYS A 370 -12.81 18.68 -10.51
CA LYS A 370 -14.19 18.59 -11.04
C LYS A 370 -14.74 19.97 -11.32
N ASP A 371 -14.66 20.88 -10.34
CA ASP A 371 -15.20 22.22 -10.44
C ASP A 371 -14.50 23.03 -11.53
N ALA A 372 -13.17 22.86 -11.69
CA ALA A 372 -12.39 23.51 -12.75
C ALA A 372 -12.84 23.10 -14.15
N ILE A 373 -13.08 21.80 -14.40
CA ILE A 373 -13.53 21.32 -15.72
C ILE A 373 -15.00 21.64 -15.98
N GLU A 374 -15.84 21.80 -14.95
CA GLU A 374 -17.26 22.15 -15.08
C GLU A 374 -17.49 23.66 -15.20
N ALA A 375 -16.56 24.48 -14.73
CA ALA A 375 -16.71 25.93 -14.70
C ALA A 375 -16.83 26.52 -16.12
N ASN A 376 -17.71 27.51 -16.28
CA ASN A 376 -17.84 28.27 -17.52
C ASN A 376 -16.53 29.03 -17.82
N PRO A 377 -15.85 28.77 -18.95
CA PRO A 377 -14.56 29.39 -19.27
C PRO A 377 -14.66 30.91 -19.55
N THR A 378 -15.88 31.45 -19.69
CA THR A 378 -16.12 32.90 -19.84
C THR A 378 -16.35 33.57 -18.49
N THR A 379 -16.37 32.85 -17.37
CA THR A 379 -16.47 33.47 -16.02
C THR A 379 -15.14 34.15 -15.67
N PRO A 380 -15.14 35.42 -15.25
CA PRO A 380 -13.95 36.10 -14.77
C PRO A 380 -13.41 35.46 -13.48
N LEU A 381 -12.09 35.55 -13.25
CA LEU A 381 -11.47 35.07 -12.01
C LEU A 381 -11.82 35.95 -10.82
N MET A 382 -11.72 37.26 -11.04
CA MET A 382 -12.00 38.30 -10.03
C MET A 382 -13.31 39.04 -10.37
N ASN A 383 -13.95 39.61 -9.35
CA ASN A 383 -15.15 40.42 -9.55
C ASN A 383 -14.79 41.67 -10.38
N PRO A 384 -15.43 41.93 -11.53
CA PRO A 384 -15.14 43.09 -12.37
C PRO A 384 -15.44 44.46 -11.68
N ASP A 385 -16.39 44.46 -10.73
CA ASP A 385 -16.79 45.65 -9.99
C ASP A 385 -15.90 45.94 -8.79
N ASP A 386 -15.29 44.86 -8.20
CA ASP A 386 -14.33 44.92 -7.10
C ASP A 386 -13.22 43.87 -7.28
N PRO A 387 -12.11 44.23 -7.93
CA PRO A 387 -11.01 43.33 -8.20
C PRO A 387 -10.26 42.79 -6.95
N SER A 388 -10.63 43.22 -5.74
CA SER A 388 -10.10 42.65 -4.49
C SER A 388 -10.83 41.36 -4.06
N LEU A 389 -12.02 41.11 -4.66
CA LEU A 389 -12.85 39.93 -4.41
C LEU A 389 -12.83 38.95 -5.59
N TYR A 390 -12.97 37.68 -5.29
CA TYR A 390 -13.19 36.67 -6.33
C TYR A 390 -14.58 36.79 -6.94
N TYR A 391 -14.71 36.36 -8.22
CA TYR A 391 -16.03 36.35 -8.86
C TYR A 391 -16.95 35.35 -8.15
N ASN A 392 -18.19 35.77 -7.87
CA ASN A 392 -19.18 34.92 -7.18
C ASN A 392 -19.87 33.98 -8.18
N PHE A 393 -19.76 32.69 -7.94
CA PHE A 393 -20.32 31.61 -8.76
C PHE A 393 -21.79 31.26 -8.41
N GLN A 394 -22.45 32.03 -7.57
CA GLN A 394 -23.84 31.75 -7.19
C GLN A 394 -24.74 31.64 -8.43
N GLY A 395 -25.55 30.60 -8.47
CA GLY A 395 -26.41 30.27 -9.60
C GLY A 395 -25.75 29.59 -10.79
N GLN A 396 -24.43 29.33 -10.76
CA GLN A 396 -23.75 28.50 -11.75
C GLN A 396 -23.74 27.02 -11.31
N VAL A 397 -23.41 26.10 -12.23
CA VAL A 397 -23.26 24.65 -11.93
C VAL A 397 -22.20 24.41 -10.84
N VAL A 398 -21.10 25.15 -10.92
CA VAL A 398 -20.07 25.19 -9.88
C VAL A 398 -20.46 26.29 -8.91
N GLY A 399 -20.93 25.95 -7.73
CA GLY A 399 -21.49 26.90 -6.76
C GLY A 399 -20.48 27.82 -6.10
N SER A 400 -19.17 27.66 -6.37
CA SER A 400 -18.08 28.43 -5.76
C SER A 400 -16.86 28.50 -6.65
N ASN A 401 -16.11 29.61 -6.56
CA ASN A 401 -14.86 29.79 -7.29
C ASN A 401 -13.78 28.78 -6.81
N PRO A 402 -13.30 27.86 -7.67
CA PRO A 402 -12.36 26.81 -7.23
C PRO A 402 -10.97 27.35 -6.87
N VAL A 403 -10.54 28.47 -7.44
CA VAL A 403 -9.26 29.13 -7.09
C VAL A 403 -9.37 29.81 -5.73
N GLU A 404 -10.49 30.50 -5.45
CA GLU A 404 -10.77 31.14 -4.17
C GLU A 404 -10.64 30.16 -3.02
N ARG A 405 -11.36 29.03 -3.08
CA ARG A 405 -11.35 28.01 -2.03
C ARG A 405 -9.95 27.52 -1.71
N GLN A 406 -9.10 27.31 -2.72
CA GLN A 406 -7.74 26.85 -2.49
C GLN A 406 -6.82 27.91 -1.88
N ARG A 407 -7.05 29.20 -2.15
CA ARG A 407 -6.17 30.30 -1.73
C ARG A 407 -6.54 30.90 -0.39
N ILE A 408 -7.83 31.01 -0.08
CA ILE A 408 -8.27 31.72 1.16
C ILE A 408 -8.74 30.76 2.27
N GLU A 409 -9.28 29.58 1.95
CA GLU A 409 -9.62 28.61 2.99
C GLU A 409 -8.36 27.93 3.51
N LYS A 410 -8.32 27.67 4.80
CA LYS A 410 -7.25 26.93 5.49
C LYS A 410 -7.78 25.58 5.92
N ASP A 411 -7.07 24.53 5.59
CA ASP A 411 -7.39 23.15 6.01
C ASP A 411 -6.08 22.46 6.38
N HIS A 412 -5.74 22.54 7.66
CA HIS A 412 -4.49 22.07 8.22
C HIS A 412 -4.71 20.82 9.08
N ALA A 413 -3.74 19.91 9.05
CA ALA A 413 -3.71 18.77 9.94
C ALA A 413 -2.30 18.53 10.47
N ILE A 414 -2.21 18.16 11.74
CA ILE A 414 -0.96 17.71 12.37
C ILE A 414 -1.15 16.27 12.83
N THR A 415 -0.41 15.36 12.20
CA THR A 415 -0.41 13.95 12.58
C THR A 415 0.86 13.62 13.35
N LYS A 416 0.73 12.97 14.50
CA LYS A 416 1.86 12.45 15.28
C LYS A 416 1.73 10.94 15.40
N LEU A 417 2.81 10.24 15.06
CA LEU A 417 2.93 8.79 15.21
C LEU A 417 4.10 8.49 16.15
N LEU A 418 3.91 7.51 17.00
CA LEU A 418 4.96 6.96 17.83
C LEU A 418 4.76 5.46 17.92
N ASP A 419 5.66 4.70 17.31
CA ASP A 419 5.74 3.25 17.47
C ASP A 419 6.97 2.92 18.30
N TRP A 420 6.82 2.06 19.29
CA TRP A 420 7.96 1.49 19.97
C TRP A 420 7.66 0.06 20.43
N ASP A 421 8.70 -0.76 20.44
CA ASP A 421 8.62 -2.13 20.93
C ASP A 421 9.91 -2.53 21.66
N GLY A 422 9.74 -3.47 22.57
CA GLY A 422 10.83 -4.11 23.26
C GLY A 422 10.63 -5.62 23.34
N THR A 423 11.65 -6.39 22.98
CA THR A 423 11.65 -7.86 23.05
C THR A 423 12.82 -8.34 23.90
N VAL A 424 12.49 -9.21 24.86
CA VAL A 424 13.47 -9.96 25.65
C VAL A 424 13.37 -11.43 25.29
N LYS A 425 14.41 -11.99 24.69
CA LYS A 425 14.53 -13.41 24.34
C LYS A 425 15.51 -14.08 25.27
N LEU A 426 15.10 -15.23 25.82
CA LEU A 426 15.89 -16.12 26.64
C LEU A 426 16.18 -17.40 25.85
N ASN A 427 17.44 -17.70 25.58
CA ASN A 427 17.89 -18.97 24.99
C ASN A 427 18.12 -19.98 26.14
N LEU A 428 17.27 -21.01 26.17
CA LEU A 428 17.27 -21.97 27.28
C LEU A 428 18.31 -23.09 27.09
N LEU A 429 18.80 -23.29 25.87
CA LEU A 429 19.74 -24.37 25.57
C LEU A 429 21.07 -24.27 26.34
N PRO A 430 21.71 -23.09 26.48
CA PRO A 430 22.92 -22.94 27.29
C PRO A 430 22.74 -23.35 28.77
N LEU A 431 21.47 -23.33 29.25
CA LEU A 431 21.15 -23.79 30.62
C LEU A 431 20.91 -25.31 30.71
N LEU A 432 20.50 -25.94 29.58
CA LEU A 432 20.06 -27.34 29.54
C LEU A 432 21.14 -28.29 29.01
N ALA A 433 22.04 -27.80 28.16
CA ALA A 433 23.07 -28.58 27.50
C ALA A 433 24.46 -27.94 27.65
N LYS A 434 25.47 -28.74 27.99
CA LYS A 434 26.86 -28.30 28.18
C LYS A 434 27.63 -28.11 26.85
N ASN A 435 27.08 -28.52 25.71
CA ASN A 435 27.70 -28.43 24.38
C ASN A 435 27.12 -27.30 23.57
N GLU A 436 27.97 -26.38 23.08
CA GLU A 436 27.63 -25.26 22.20
C GLU A 436 27.18 -25.74 20.82
N ASP A 437 27.52 -26.95 20.38
CA ASP A 437 27.19 -27.57 19.08
C ASP A 437 25.93 -28.44 19.12
N SER A 438 25.00 -28.19 20.02
CA SER A 438 23.76 -28.98 20.08
C SER A 438 22.91 -28.78 18.80
N PRO A 439 22.44 -29.87 18.15
CA PRO A 439 21.51 -29.79 17.03
C PRO A 439 20.09 -29.31 17.42
N HIS A 440 19.92 -28.96 18.69
CA HIS A 440 18.67 -28.50 19.29
C HIS A 440 18.78 -27.06 19.73
N ASN A 441 17.66 -26.32 19.60
CA ASN A 441 17.51 -24.96 20.12
C ASN A 441 16.14 -24.84 20.83
N LEU A 442 16.16 -24.24 22.02
CA LEU A 442 14.94 -23.91 22.78
C LEU A 442 15.06 -22.48 23.27
N SER A 443 14.09 -21.63 22.90
CA SER A 443 14.06 -20.23 23.34
C SER A 443 12.64 -19.80 23.70
N THR A 444 12.54 -18.87 24.65
CA THR A 444 11.31 -18.18 24.98
C THR A 444 11.53 -16.67 24.90
N GLN A 445 10.51 -15.92 24.45
CA GLN A 445 10.59 -14.47 24.35
C GLN A 445 9.29 -13.80 24.75
N VAL A 446 9.43 -12.61 25.29
CA VAL A 446 8.32 -11.71 25.61
C VAL A 446 8.54 -10.42 24.85
N MET A 447 7.52 -9.95 24.17
CA MET A 447 7.48 -8.69 23.44
C MET A 447 6.36 -7.82 23.98
N PHE A 448 6.64 -6.52 24.12
CA PHE A 448 5.65 -5.50 24.37
C PHE A 448 5.81 -4.38 23.31
N ALA A 449 4.71 -3.92 22.75
CA ALA A 449 4.70 -2.83 21.78
C ALA A 449 3.54 -1.87 22.04
N ASP A 450 3.73 -0.61 21.68
CA ASP A 450 2.74 0.46 21.73
C ASP A 450 2.79 1.27 20.43
N HIS A 451 1.64 1.33 19.76
CA HIS A 451 1.39 2.17 18.60
C HIS A 451 0.49 3.34 19.02
N GLN A 452 0.99 4.54 18.88
CA GLN A 452 0.23 5.77 19.15
C GLN A 452 0.10 6.60 17.87
N TYR A 453 -1.13 6.96 17.58
CA TYR A 453 -1.48 7.86 16.48
C TYR A 453 -2.36 8.97 17.04
N SER A 454 -2.09 10.22 16.66
CA SER A 454 -3.00 11.34 16.91
C SER A 454 -3.04 12.27 15.71
N ASN A 455 -4.22 12.85 15.49
CA ASN A 455 -4.47 13.78 14.41
C ASN A 455 -5.23 14.99 14.95
N ASP A 456 -4.67 16.19 14.77
CA ASP A 456 -5.25 17.50 15.13
C ASP A 456 -5.56 18.22 13.83
N ASN A 457 -6.85 18.34 13.48
CA ASN A 457 -7.31 19.01 12.26
C ASN A 457 -7.89 20.37 12.62
N SER A 458 -7.63 21.37 11.79
CA SER A 458 -8.20 22.71 11.88
C SER A 458 -8.58 23.19 10.49
N TRP A 459 -9.82 23.68 10.38
CA TRP A 459 -10.35 24.24 9.14
C TRP A 459 -10.93 25.63 9.40
N PHE A 460 -10.75 26.53 8.42
CA PHE A 460 -11.25 27.90 8.48
C PHE A 460 -11.62 28.41 7.10
N ARG A 461 -12.80 29.02 6.98
CA ARG A 461 -13.29 29.82 5.85
C ARG A 461 -13.50 31.26 6.29
N PRO A 462 -12.84 32.23 5.67
CA PRO A 462 -12.99 33.64 6.05
C PRO A 462 -14.35 34.24 5.63
N SER A 463 -14.74 35.36 6.25
CA SER A 463 -15.96 36.11 5.96
C SER A 463 -16.00 36.64 4.52
N THR A 464 -14.82 36.87 3.92
CA THR A 464 -14.66 37.32 2.52
C THR A 464 -14.88 36.23 1.47
N SER A 465 -15.02 34.97 1.89
CA SER A 465 -15.34 33.86 0.98
C SER A 465 -16.71 34.07 0.36
N THR A 466 -16.80 33.89 -0.97
CA THR A 466 -18.09 33.97 -1.68
C THR A 466 -19.08 32.92 -1.16
N ILE A 467 -18.62 31.78 -0.65
CA ILE A 467 -19.47 30.77 0.00
C ILE A 467 -20.03 31.32 1.33
N ALA A 468 -19.19 31.91 2.17
CA ALA A 468 -19.65 32.50 3.44
C ALA A 468 -20.68 33.63 3.19
N ILE A 469 -20.37 34.52 2.25
CA ILE A 469 -21.26 35.61 1.82
C ILE A 469 -22.62 35.05 1.34
N ASN A 470 -22.60 34.04 0.46
CA ASN A 470 -23.82 33.45 -0.09
C ASN A 470 -24.66 32.75 0.99
N ASN A 471 -24.03 32.22 2.02
CA ASN A 471 -24.69 31.58 3.17
C ASN A 471 -25.07 32.59 4.28
N GLY A 472 -24.78 33.88 4.11
CA GLY A 472 -25.02 34.90 5.12
C GLY A 472 -24.20 34.72 6.41
N ARG A 473 -22.92 34.27 6.26
CA ARG A 473 -21.99 33.96 7.36
C ARG A 473 -20.82 34.94 7.43
N GLU A 474 -20.38 35.26 8.63
CA GLU A 474 -19.20 36.07 8.91
C GLU A 474 -17.98 35.20 9.25
N GLY A 475 -17.74 34.16 8.43
CA GLY A 475 -16.68 33.18 8.61
C GLY A 475 -17.14 31.88 9.31
N GLU A 476 -16.42 30.82 9.08
CA GLU A 476 -16.71 29.48 9.61
C GLU A 476 -15.40 28.80 10.03
N ALA A 477 -15.39 28.09 11.15
CA ALA A 477 -14.21 27.35 11.63
C ALA A 477 -14.58 26.06 12.32
N SER A 478 -13.72 25.06 12.16
CA SER A 478 -13.83 23.79 12.91
C SER A 478 -12.47 23.31 13.40
N ARG A 479 -12.50 22.54 14.47
CA ARG A 479 -11.34 21.83 15.01
C ARG A 479 -11.72 20.43 15.48
N SER A 480 -10.89 19.43 15.14
CA SER A 480 -11.08 18.07 15.62
C SER A 480 -9.76 17.45 16.06
N TYR A 481 -9.84 16.65 17.11
CA TYR A 481 -8.70 15.88 17.59
C TYR A 481 -9.10 14.41 17.74
N GLY A 482 -8.31 13.53 17.15
CA GLY A 482 -8.46 12.09 17.27
C GLY A 482 -7.18 11.45 17.81
N LYS A 483 -7.34 10.46 18.69
CA LYS A 483 -6.25 9.66 19.22
C LYS A 483 -6.57 8.17 19.14
N GLU A 484 -5.61 7.39 18.63
CA GLU A 484 -5.59 5.94 18.66
C GLU A 484 -4.40 5.48 19.51
N SER A 485 -4.60 4.46 20.34
CA SER A 485 -3.53 3.77 21.06
C SER A 485 -3.76 2.28 20.97
N GLN A 486 -2.73 1.52 20.58
CA GLN A 486 -2.78 0.08 20.47
C GLN A 486 -1.61 -0.53 21.24
N TYR A 487 -1.92 -1.30 22.27
CA TYR A 487 -0.95 -2.05 23.07
C TYR A 487 -0.95 -3.50 22.62
N VAL A 488 0.24 -4.06 22.39
CA VAL A 488 0.44 -5.46 22.01
C VAL A 488 1.38 -6.12 23.00
N PHE A 489 0.97 -7.24 23.55
CA PHE A 489 1.80 -8.12 24.36
C PHE A 489 1.85 -9.49 23.71
N GLU A 490 3.04 -10.07 23.52
CA GLU A 490 3.20 -11.42 22.99
C GLU A 490 4.23 -12.21 23.80
N TRP A 491 3.89 -13.46 24.07
CA TRP A 491 4.80 -14.45 24.64
C TRP A 491 4.92 -15.62 23.69
N LEU A 492 6.14 -15.95 23.28
CA LEU A 492 6.45 -17.01 22.33
C LEU A 492 7.51 -17.95 22.88
N THR A 493 7.31 -19.25 22.68
CA THR A 493 8.31 -20.29 22.97
C THR A 493 8.56 -21.08 21.69
N ASN A 494 9.82 -21.18 21.29
CA ASN A 494 10.26 -21.84 20.07
C ASN A 494 11.21 -22.97 20.39
N TYR A 495 10.98 -24.11 19.76
CA TYR A 495 11.89 -25.27 19.75
C TYR A 495 12.26 -25.62 18.31
N SER A 496 13.51 -25.99 18.07
CA SER A 496 13.96 -26.65 16.85
C SER A 496 14.98 -27.74 17.17
N GLY A 497 14.90 -28.86 16.46
CA GLY A 497 15.83 -29.98 16.69
C GLY A 497 15.96 -30.90 15.48
N LYS A 498 17.21 -31.35 15.23
CA LYS A 498 17.54 -32.30 14.16
C LYS A 498 17.86 -33.69 14.77
N PHE A 499 17.15 -34.70 14.31
CA PHE A 499 17.25 -36.10 14.72
C PHE A 499 17.58 -36.97 13.49
N GLY A 500 18.84 -37.03 13.11
CA GLY A 500 19.27 -37.67 11.88
C GLY A 500 18.72 -36.94 10.65
N LEU A 501 17.86 -37.60 9.85
CA LEU A 501 17.19 -37.03 8.69
C LEU A 501 15.90 -36.27 9.03
N HIS A 502 15.46 -36.31 10.29
CA HIS A 502 14.24 -35.66 10.77
C HIS A 502 14.55 -34.29 11.37
N TYR A 503 13.90 -33.22 10.89
CA TYR A 503 14.00 -31.89 11.46
C TYR A 503 12.62 -31.42 11.93
N ILE A 504 12.51 -31.04 13.20
CA ILE A 504 11.26 -30.62 13.83
C ILE A 504 11.42 -29.19 14.35
N LYS A 505 10.47 -28.32 13.99
CA LYS A 505 10.31 -26.98 14.58
C LYS A 505 8.95 -26.92 15.27
N GLY A 506 8.91 -26.44 16.51
CA GLY A 506 7.69 -26.23 17.28
C GLY A 506 7.62 -24.82 17.81
N MET A 507 6.43 -24.24 17.83
CA MET A 507 6.19 -22.91 18.42
C MET A 507 4.86 -22.95 19.18
N ALA A 508 4.83 -22.32 20.36
CA ALA A 508 3.62 -22.02 21.12
C ALA A 508 3.64 -20.56 21.55
N GLY A 509 2.49 -19.91 21.57
CA GLY A 509 2.41 -18.49 21.88
C GLY A 509 1.08 -18.05 22.50
N TYR A 510 1.16 -16.91 23.16
CA TYR A 510 0.04 -16.14 23.70
C TYR A 510 0.16 -14.70 23.16
N SER A 511 -0.96 -14.10 22.75
CA SER A 511 -1.02 -12.72 22.27
C SER A 511 -2.20 -12.00 22.94
N TYR A 512 -1.97 -10.77 23.38
CA TYR A 512 -2.98 -9.83 23.86
C TYR A 512 -2.84 -8.52 23.14
N GLN A 513 -3.96 -7.98 22.63
CA GLN A 513 -4.03 -6.67 22.02
C GLN A 513 -5.18 -5.87 22.63
N TYR A 514 -4.92 -4.61 22.91
CA TYR A 514 -5.91 -3.62 23.35
C TYR A 514 -5.80 -2.39 22.46
N SER A 515 -6.89 -2.02 21.80
CA SER A 515 -6.99 -0.83 20.96
C SER A 515 -8.02 0.12 21.56
N LYS A 516 -7.66 1.40 21.64
CA LYS A 516 -8.52 2.48 22.14
C LYS A 516 -8.52 3.64 21.17
N TYR A 517 -9.72 4.11 20.83
CA TYR A 517 -9.97 5.27 19.99
C TYR A 517 -10.74 6.32 20.78
N SER A 518 -10.32 7.58 20.73
CA SER A 518 -11.03 8.68 21.39
C SER A 518 -10.80 9.99 20.64
N GLY A 519 -11.74 10.90 20.70
CA GLY A 519 -11.61 12.18 20.04
C GLY A 519 -12.75 13.12 20.38
N PHE A 520 -12.60 14.35 19.87
CA PHE A 520 -13.65 15.35 19.90
C PHE A 520 -13.60 16.19 18.62
N ASN A 521 -14.70 16.83 18.33
CA ASN A 521 -14.82 17.86 17.30
C ASN A 521 -15.63 19.05 17.85
N ALA A 522 -15.30 20.24 17.38
CA ALA A 522 -16.05 21.45 17.64
C ALA A 522 -16.01 22.34 16.40
N GLU A 523 -17.09 23.05 16.14
CA GLU A 523 -17.18 24.06 15.10
C GLU A 523 -17.91 25.28 15.60
N ASN A 524 -17.73 26.45 14.95
CA ASN A 524 -18.50 27.67 15.17
C ASN A 524 -18.45 28.52 13.91
N LYS A 525 -19.35 29.49 13.82
CA LYS A 525 -19.52 30.41 12.70
C LYS A 525 -19.73 31.84 13.22
N ASP A 526 -19.71 32.79 12.29
CA ASP A 526 -20.00 34.18 12.51
C ASP A 526 -19.02 34.81 13.52
N PHE A 527 -17.76 34.89 13.10
CA PHE A 527 -16.66 35.47 13.88
C PHE A 527 -16.58 36.99 13.73
N PRO A 528 -16.25 37.73 14.79
CA PRO A 528 -16.13 39.19 14.74
C PRO A 528 -15.07 39.69 13.75
N ASN A 529 -14.10 38.87 13.41
CA ASN A 529 -13.08 39.11 12.38
C ASN A 529 -12.35 37.82 11.99
N ASP A 530 -11.78 37.81 10.78
CA ASP A 530 -11.06 36.65 10.22
C ASP A 530 -9.70 36.37 10.87
N GLY A 531 -9.20 37.21 11.76
CA GLY A 531 -7.94 37.02 12.47
C GLY A 531 -8.01 35.96 13.57
N LEU A 532 -9.22 35.65 14.06
CA LEU A 532 -9.42 34.68 15.13
C LEU A 532 -9.28 33.21 14.69
N THR A 533 -9.65 32.89 13.45
CA THR A 533 -9.55 31.57 12.80
C THR A 533 -10.12 30.44 13.66
N SER A 534 -9.62 29.20 13.44
CA SER A 534 -9.93 28.03 14.26
C SER A 534 -9.25 28.00 15.64
N ASP A 535 -8.40 29.01 15.95
CA ASP A 535 -7.68 29.09 17.23
C ASP A 535 -8.55 29.61 18.37
N ASN A 536 -9.66 30.27 18.06
CA ASN A 536 -10.61 30.76 19.06
C ASN A 536 -12.06 30.50 18.63
N LEU A 537 -12.49 29.26 18.62
CA LEU A 537 -13.86 28.88 18.28
C LEU A 537 -14.94 29.53 19.18
N GLY A 538 -14.57 29.77 20.42
CA GLY A 538 -15.52 30.40 21.39
C GLY A 538 -15.92 31.85 21.05
N SER A 539 -15.23 32.50 20.12
CA SER A 539 -15.54 33.88 19.65
C SER A 539 -16.64 33.93 18.60
N GLY A 540 -16.98 32.78 17.97
CA GLY A 540 -18.09 32.75 17.01
C GLY A 540 -19.44 32.90 17.74
N GLU A 541 -20.39 33.61 17.12
CA GLU A 541 -21.69 33.91 17.72
C GLU A 541 -22.71 32.77 17.48
N TYR A 542 -22.58 31.97 16.39
CA TYR A 542 -23.60 31.02 15.98
C TYR A 542 -23.88 29.93 17.04
N ALA A 543 -22.85 29.38 17.69
CA ALA A 543 -23.05 28.35 18.73
C ALA A 543 -23.67 28.89 20.03
N LYS A 544 -23.85 30.20 20.16
CA LYS A 544 -24.57 30.84 21.29
C LYS A 544 -26.08 30.85 21.08
N GLU A 545 -26.56 30.59 19.87
CA GLU A 545 -27.97 30.48 19.58
C GLU A 545 -28.60 29.30 20.29
N GLU A 546 -29.82 29.45 20.77
CA GLU A 546 -30.51 28.40 21.54
C GLU A 546 -30.79 27.16 20.68
N GLY A 547 -30.38 25.98 21.16
CA GLY A 547 -30.56 24.70 20.49
C GLY A 547 -29.44 24.28 19.53
N GLU A 548 -28.47 25.18 19.25
CA GLU A 548 -27.33 24.85 18.40
C GLU A 548 -26.22 24.16 19.20
N VAL A 549 -25.90 22.90 18.80
CA VAL A 549 -24.83 22.11 19.42
C VAL A 549 -23.79 21.82 18.36
N MET A 550 -22.64 22.50 18.46
CA MET A 550 -21.55 22.40 17.49
C MET A 550 -20.31 21.71 18.05
N MET A 551 -20.50 20.75 18.96
CA MET A 551 -19.43 19.96 19.53
C MET A 551 -19.84 18.50 19.74
N GLY A 552 -18.89 17.60 19.63
CA GLY A 552 -19.08 16.18 19.90
C GLY A 552 -17.81 15.53 20.42
N SER A 553 -17.97 14.39 21.11
CA SER A 553 -16.84 13.56 21.53
C SER A 553 -17.19 12.09 21.48
N TYR A 554 -16.19 11.25 21.32
CA TYR A 554 -16.37 9.80 21.27
C TYR A 554 -15.21 9.05 21.93
N GLN A 555 -15.51 7.87 22.43
CA GLN A 555 -14.52 6.90 22.87
C GLN A 555 -15.02 5.49 22.60
N ASN A 556 -14.16 4.64 22.03
CA ASN A 556 -14.41 3.22 21.88
C ASN A 556 -13.13 2.41 22.09
N ASP A 557 -13.29 1.12 22.40
CA ASP A 557 -12.17 0.21 22.60
C ASP A 557 -12.48 -1.21 22.08
N ALA A 558 -11.44 -2.01 21.89
CA ALA A 558 -11.54 -3.41 21.56
C ALA A 558 -10.39 -4.20 22.18
N LYS A 559 -10.66 -5.47 22.54
CA LYS A 559 -9.69 -6.42 23.08
C LYS A 559 -9.65 -7.67 22.21
N LEU A 560 -8.44 -8.19 22.00
CA LEU A 560 -8.17 -9.41 21.29
C LEU A 560 -7.19 -10.27 22.08
N ILE A 561 -7.53 -11.55 22.30
CA ILE A 561 -6.70 -12.50 23.04
C ILE A 561 -6.55 -13.75 22.18
N ALA A 562 -5.34 -14.33 22.11
CA ALA A 562 -5.13 -15.55 21.37
C ALA A 562 -4.12 -16.48 22.02
N PHE A 563 -4.38 -17.81 21.86
CA PHE A 563 -3.45 -18.89 22.10
C PHE A 563 -3.18 -19.58 20.76
N PHE A 564 -1.92 -19.83 20.44
CA PHE A 564 -1.59 -20.42 19.15
C PHE A 564 -0.37 -21.31 19.20
N GLY A 565 -0.30 -22.25 18.25
CA GLY A 565 0.83 -23.14 18.10
C GLY A 565 1.04 -23.54 16.64
N ARG A 566 2.28 -23.88 16.30
CA ARG A 566 2.69 -24.42 15.00
C ARG A 566 3.74 -25.50 15.19
N VAL A 567 3.60 -26.58 14.43
CA VAL A 567 4.61 -27.63 14.30
C VAL A 567 4.96 -27.78 12.82
N SER A 568 6.25 -27.73 12.50
CA SER A 568 6.78 -28.00 11.17
C SER A 568 7.72 -29.17 11.24
N TYR A 569 7.56 -30.11 10.33
CA TYR A 569 8.35 -31.32 10.18
C TYR A 569 8.96 -31.36 8.78
N ASN A 570 10.25 -31.64 8.70
CA ASN A 570 10.99 -31.82 7.45
C ASN A 570 11.78 -33.12 7.53
N TYR A 571 11.59 -34.00 6.53
CA TYR A 571 12.32 -35.25 6.37
C TYR A 571 13.27 -35.13 5.18
N ASP A 572 14.57 -35.12 5.45
CA ASP A 572 15.67 -35.14 4.48
C ASP A 572 15.54 -34.10 3.35
N ASP A 573 15.02 -32.93 3.67
CA ASP A 573 14.70 -31.88 2.70
C ASP A 573 13.84 -32.36 1.49
N ARG A 574 13.08 -33.43 1.65
CA ARG A 574 12.21 -34.05 0.63
C ARG A 574 10.73 -33.84 0.93
N TYR A 575 10.32 -34.20 2.15
CA TYR A 575 8.93 -34.19 2.57
C TYR A 575 8.77 -33.22 3.74
N MET A 576 7.91 -32.25 3.57
CA MET A 576 7.68 -31.17 4.54
C MET A 576 6.21 -31.14 4.90
N LEU A 577 5.91 -30.96 6.18
CA LEU A 577 4.56 -30.83 6.71
C LEU A 577 4.54 -29.74 7.78
N THR A 578 3.60 -28.81 7.68
CA THR A 578 3.37 -27.80 8.71
C THR A 578 1.90 -27.81 9.13
N ALA A 579 1.64 -27.82 10.43
CA ALA A 579 0.30 -27.69 11.00
C ALA A 579 0.29 -26.56 12.04
N SER A 580 -0.75 -25.75 12.04
CA SER A 580 -0.95 -24.69 13.03
C SER A 580 -2.40 -24.59 13.47
N LEU A 581 -2.58 -24.11 14.71
CA LEU A 581 -3.87 -23.80 15.28
C LEU A 581 -3.78 -22.48 16.04
N ARG A 582 -4.75 -21.59 15.81
CA ARG A 582 -4.97 -20.40 16.62
C ARG A 582 -6.38 -20.41 17.20
N HIS A 583 -6.46 -20.24 18.52
CA HIS A 583 -7.69 -20.06 19.27
C HIS A 583 -7.74 -18.60 19.74
N GLU A 584 -8.71 -17.82 19.22
CA GLU A 584 -8.73 -16.36 19.38
C GLU A 584 -10.10 -15.87 19.81
N GLY A 585 -10.13 -14.93 20.76
CA GLY A 585 -11.32 -14.29 21.28
C GLY A 585 -11.28 -12.76 21.11
N SER A 586 -12.40 -12.17 20.66
CA SER A 586 -12.56 -10.73 20.46
C SER A 586 -13.77 -10.18 21.21
N SER A 587 -13.59 -8.97 21.77
CA SER A 587 -14.69 -8.24 22.44
C SER A 587 -15.77 -7.70 21.50
N LYS A 588 -15.52 -7.68 20.18
CA LYS A 588 -16.45 -7.12 19.18
C LYS A 588 -17.67 -7.99 18.89
N PHE A 589 -17.57 -9.30 19.14
CA PHE A 589 -18.62 -10.27 18.82
C PHE A 589 -19.62 -10.51 19.94
N GLY A 590 -20.74 -11.15 19.57
CA GLY A 590 -21.77 -11.57 20.51
C GLY A 590 -21.25 -12.48 21.63
N ILE A 591 -21.97 -12.54 22.73
CA ILE A 591 -21.48 -13.16 23.98
C ILE A 591 -21.06 -14.63 23.79
N ASP A 592 -21.82 -15.39 22.97
CA ASP A 592 -21.58 -16.81 22.70
C ASP A 592 -20.63 -17.06 21.52
N ASN A 593 -20.25 -16.01 20.78
CA ASN A 593 -19.46 -16.11 19.54
C ASN A 593 -18.10 -15.39 19.62
N LYS A 594 -17.66 -15.01 20.84
CA LYS A 594 -16.40 -14.28 21.04
C LYS A 594 -15.17 -15.07 20.61
N TRP A 595 -15.19 -16.40 20.69
CA TRP A 595 -14.06 -17.27 20.43
C TRP A 595 -14.17 -17.97 19.08
N GLY A 596 -13.06 -18.02 18.33
CA GLY A 596 -12.91 -18.71 17.05
C GLY A 596 -11.68 -19.60 17.00
N ASN A 597 -11.74 -20.68 16.19
CA ASN A 597 -10.64 -21.60 15.93
C ASN A 597 -10.22 -21.48 14.46
N PHE A 598 -8.93 -21.30 14.24
CA PHE A 598 -8.33 -21.07 12.92
C PHE A 598 -7.21 -22.11 12.66
N PRO A 599 -7.57 -23.33 12.25
CA PRO A 599 -6.61 -24.38 11.90
C PRO A 599 -6.04 -24.13 10.50
N ALA A 600 -4.78 -24.57 10.31
CA ALA A 600 -4.16 -24.62 9.00
C ALA A 600 -3.18 -25.79 8.90
N ILE A 601 -3.04 -26.31 7.68
CA ILE A 601 -2.11 -27.39 7.31
C ILE A 601 -1.50 -27.11 5.94
N SER A 602 -0.23 -27.40 5.78
CA SER A 602 0.46 -27.33 4.48
C SER A 602 1.48 -28.46 4.34
N ALA A 603 1.66 -28.94 3.11
CA ALA A 603 2.60 -29.99 2.75
C ALA A 603 3.45 -29.56 1.55
N GLY A 604 4.69 -30.02 1.51
CA GLY A 604 5.63 -29.83 0.42
C GLY A 604 6.36 -31.13 0.06
N TRP A 605 6.54 -31.35 -1.23
CA TRP A 605 7.35 -32.45 -1.77
C TRP A 605 8.40 -31.89 -2.71
N ARG A 606 9.65 -31.95 -2.31
CA ARG A 606 10.78 -31.55 -3.15
C ARG A 606 11.18 -32.70 -4.06
N ILE A 607 10.59 -32.70 -5.26
CA ILE A 607 10.73 -33.74 -6.27
C ILE A 607 12.19 -33.85 -6.74
N SER A 608 12.89 -32.71 -6.86
CA SER A 608 14.31 -32.67 -7.27
C SER A 608 15.25 -33.39 -6.31
N SER A 609 14.87 -33.61 -5.04
CA SER A 609 15.66 -34.38 -4.06
C SER A 609 15.50 -35.90 -4.21
N GLU A 610 14.62 -36.39 -5.08
CA GLU A 610 14.36 -37.79 -5.30
C GLU A 610 15.46 -38.47 -6.14
N ASN A 611 15.70 -39.76 -5.89
CA ASN A 611 16.76 -40.51 -6.59
C ASN A 611 16.53 -40.55 -8.11
N PHE A 612 15.28 -40.61 -8.56
CA PHE A 612 14.94 -40.64 -9.99
C PHE A 612 15.17 -39.31 -10.73
N MET A 613 15.42 -38.23 -10.01
CA MET A 613 15.69 -36.88 -10.56
C MET A 613 17.18 -36.59 -10.70
N LYS A 614 18.07 -37.35 -10.08
CA LYS A 614 19.51 -37.08 -10.01
C LYS A 614 20.21 -36.94 -11.36
N ASP A 615 19.71 -37.69 -12.37
CA ASP A 615 20.28 -37.65 -13.71
C ASP A 615 19.74 -36.53 -14.59
N ILE A 616 18.77 -35.74 -14.08
CA ILE A 616 18.12 -34.62 -14.79
C ILE A 616 18.78 -33.30 -14.38
N THR A 617 19.94 -33.00 -14.97
CA THR A 617 20.81 -31.89 -14.56
C THR A 617 20.30 -30.51 -14.91
N TRP A 618 19.35 -30.40 -15.86
CA TRP A 618 18.76 -29.11 -16.22
C TRP A 618 17.67 -28.62 -15.25
N ILE A 619 17.18 -29.47 -14.35
CA ILE A 619 16.28 -29.14 -13.26
C ILE A 619 17.11 -28.99 -11.97
N ASN A 620 17.30 -27.76 -11.49
CA ASN A 620 18.04 -27.49 -10.27
C ASN A 620 17.18 -27.66 -9.02
N ASP A 621 15.93 -27.22 -9.08
CA ASP A 621 14.93 -27.43 -8.02
C ASP A 621 13.53 -27.60 -8.60
N LEU A 622 12.75 -28.49 -8.02
CA LEU A 622 11.35 -28.71 -8.35
C LEU A 622 10.61 -29.14 -7.09
N LYS A 623 9.69 -28.28 -6.61
CA LYS A 623 8.92 -28.51 -5.38
C LYS A 623 7.43 -28.30 -5.62
N LEU A 624 6.65 -29.34 -5.32
CA LEU A 624 5.19 -29.27 -5.27
C LEU A 624 4.75 -28.95 -3.84
N ARG A 625 3.79 -28.06 -3.68
CA ARG A 625 3.21 -27.72 -2.38
C ARG A 625 1.69 -27.59 -2.46
N ALA A 626 1.03 -27.89 -1.34
CA ALA A 626 -0.40 -27.72 -1.17
C ALA A 626 -0.70 -27.27 0.24
N ASP A 627 -1.66 -26.36 0.39
CA ASP A 627 -2.05 -25.84 1.67
C ASP A 627 -3.55 -25.64 1.79
N PHE A 628 -4.03 -25.70 3.04
CA PHE A 628 -5.37 -25.38 3.45
C PHE A 628 -5.34 -24.61 4.77
N GLY A 629 -6.09 -23.50 4.88
CA GLY A 629 -6.20 -22.74 6.11
C GLY A 629 -7.56 -22.10 6.28
N VAL A 630 -7.98 -21.99 7.54
CA VAL A 630 -9.17 -21.24 7.94
C VAL A 630 -8.75 -19.93 8.60
N THR A 631 -9.28 -18.82 8.12
CA THR A 631 -9.06 -17.47 8.66
C THR A 631 -10.38 -16.85 9.11
N GLY A 632 -10.32 -15.88 10.02
CA GLY A 632 -11.47 -15.09 10.43
C GLY A 632 -11.30 -13.61 10.09
N ASN A 633 -12.39 -12.83 10.03
CA ASN A 633 -12.34 -11.39 9.89
C ASN A 633 -13.16 -10.71 10.99
N GLN A 634 -12.59 -9.65 11.59
CA GLN A 634 -13.21 -8.81 12.62
C GLN A 634 -13.05 -7.30 12.35
N ASP A 635 -12.62 -6.91 11.16
CA ASP A 635 -12.31 -5.52 10.84
C ASP A 635 -13.60 -4.71 10.58
N PHE A 636 -14.32 -4.44 11.66
CA PHE A 636 -15.53 -3.61 11.71
C PHE A 636 -15.58 -2.86 13.05
N GLY A 637 -16.52 -1.91 13.18
CA GLY A 637 -16.66 -1.05 14.35
C GLY A 637 -16.89 -1.80 15.68
N SER A 638 -16.45 -1.21 16.79
CA SER A 638 -16.72 -1.74 18.15
C SER A 638 -18.20 -1.62 18.51
N TYR A 639 -18.66 -2.46 19.45
CA TYR A 639 -20.00 -2.41 20.08
C TYR A 639 -21.19 -2.70 19.15
N LEU A 640 -20.97 -3.23 17.91
CA LEU A 640 -22.09 -3.58 17.00
C LEU A 640 -22.96 -4.73 17.52
N SER A 641 -22.41 -5.58 18.39
CA SER A 641 -23.14 -6.64 19.08
C SER A 641 -23.86 -6.21 20.36
N LEU A 642 -23.70 -4.93 20.78
CA LEU A 642 -24.24 -4.42 22.04
C LEU A 642 -25.37 -3.41 21.78
N ASN A 643 -26.31 -3.32 22.74
CA ASN A 643 -27.30 -2.27 22.77
C ASN A 643 -26.65 -0.95 23.18
N THR A 644 -26.60 0.01 22.26
CA THR A 644 -26.09 1.35 22.50
C THR A 644 -27.22 2.36 22.36
N MET A 645 -27.19 3.41 23.19
CA MET A 645 -28.19 4.47 23.20
C MET A 645 -27.65 5.71 22.50
N THR A 646 -28.53 6.46 21.85
CA THR A 646 -28.22 7.77 21.27
C THR A 646 -29.31 8.79 21.59
N GLY A 647 -29.00 10.08 21.52
CA GLY A 647 -29.99 11.13 21.64
C GLY A 647 -30.85 11.25 20.37
N PHE A 648 -32.15 11.26 20.51
CA PHE A 648 -33.13 11.38 19.43
C PHE A 648 -33.77 12.79 19.32
N GLY A 649 -33.06 13.83 19.70
CA GLY A 649 -33.58 15.18 19.76
C GLY A 649 -34.08 15.57 21.14
N TYR A 650 -34.94 16.57 21.20
CA TYR A 650 -35.35 17.17 22.48
C TYR A 650 -36.86 17.13 22.64
N TYR A 651 -37.30 16.83 23.84
CA TYR A 651 -38.68 16.94 24.27
C TYR A 651 -38.86 18.22 25.09
N PHE A 652 -39.75 19.10 24.66
CA PHE A 652 -40.06 20.35 25.41
C PHE A 652 -41.11 20.06 26.47
N TYR A 653 -40.76 20.33 27.75
CA TYR A 653 -41.69 20.18 28.84
C TYR A 653 -41.42 21.23 29.94
N ASN A 654 -42.50 21.88 30.42
CA ASN A 654 -42.44 22.89 31.47
C ASN A 654 -41.38 23.99 31.24
N GLY A 655 -41.33 24.54 30.03
CA GLY A 655 -40.41 25.61 29.66
C GLY A 655 -38.95 25.21 29.46
N LYS A 656 -38.66 23.90 29.42
CA LYS A 656 -37.28 23.38 29.22
C LYS A 656 -37.25 22.28 28.17
N TYR A 657 -36.11 22.17 27.49
CA TYR A 657 -35.80 21.09 26.58
C TYR A 657 -35.10 19.95 27.33
N PHE A 658 -35.58 18.73 27.16
CA PHE A 658 -34.97 17.51 27.68
C PHE A 658 -34.56 16.63 26.53
N GLN A 659 -33.30 16.20 26.52
CA GLN A 659 -32.81 15.27 25.50
C GLN A 659 -33.48 13.91 25.66
N VAL A 660 -34.01 13.36 24.58
CA VAL A 660 -34.62 12.03 24.54
C VAL A 660 -33.57 11.00 24.10
N TRP A 661 -33.48 9.92 24.82
CA TRP A 661 -32.55 8.84 24.55
C TRP A 661 -33.25 7.56 24.13
N GLY A 662 -32.71 6.89 23.12
CA GLY A 662 -33.25 5.63 22.61
C GLY A 662 -32.15 4.76 21.99
N PRO A 663 -32.48 3.50 21.58
CA PRO A 663 -31.54 2.63 20.90
C PRO A 663 -30.95 3.29 19.65
N SER A 664 -29.65 3.15 19.42
CA SER A 664 -28.99 3.73 18.24
C SER A 664 -29.05 2.86 16.98
N LYS A 665 -29.41 1.57 17.13
CA LYS A 665 -29.44 0.57 16.06
C LYS A 665 -30.20 -0.68 16.51
N ASN A 666 -30.52 -1.55 15.55
CA ASN A 666 -30.93 -2.92 15.85
C ASN A 666 -29.75 -3.72 16.40
N VAL A 667 -29.93 -4.43 17.50
CA VAL A 667 -28.90 -5.23 18.17
C VAL A 667 -28.85 -6.62 17.57
N ASN A 668 -27.63 -7.13 17.32
CA ASN A 668 -27.41 -8.52 16.95
C ASN A 668 -26.49 -9.22 17.97
N PRO A 669 -27.04 -9.92 18.98
CA PRO A 669 -26.26 -10.66 19.97
C PRO A 669 -25.57 -11.91 19.37
N ASP A 670 -26.04 -12.41 18.22
CA ASP A 670 -25.50 -13.59 17.53
C ASP A 670 -24.37 -13.26 16.57
N LEU A 671 -23.90 -12.00 16.56
CA LEU A 671 -22.82 -11.56 15.67
C LEU A 671 -21.56 -12.42 15.85
N LYS A 672 -21.07 -13.00 14.77
CA LYS A 672 -19.95 -13.94 14.76
C LYS A 672 -18.91 -13.59 13.69
N TRP A 673 -17.80 -14.34 13.69
CA TRP A 673 -16.69 -14.21 12.75
C TRP A 673 -17.11 -14.49 11.30
N GLU A 674 -16.63 -13.66 10.34
CA GLU A 674 -16.54 -14.14 8.95
C GLU A 674 -15.49 -15.25 8.88
N LYS A 675 -15.73 -16.29 8.07
CA LYS A 675 -14.83 -17.44 7.93
C LYS A 675 -14.32 -17.58 6.51
N GLY A 676 -13.01 -17.44 6.33
CA GLY A 676 -12.32 -17.74 5.09
C GLY A 676 -11.81 -19.18 5.07
N LYS A 677 -12.25 -19.99 4.11
CA LYS A 677 -11.67 -21.30 3.80
C LYS A 677 -10.82 -21.16 2.55
N ASN A 678 -9.52 -21.29 2.71
CA ASN A 678 -8.55 -21.03 1.67
C ASN A 678 -7.76 -22.28 1.39
N TRP A 679 -7.57 -22.62 0.11
CA TRP A 679 -6.63 -23.64 -0.30
C TRP A 679 -5.82 -23.15 -1.49
N ASN A 680 -4.62 -23.67 -1.63
CA ASN A 680 -3.68 -23.30 -2.66
C ASN A 680 -2.85 -24.53 -3.05
N VAL A 681 -2.55 -24.65 -4.35
CA VAL A 681 -1.59 -25.63 -4.88
C VAL A 681 -0.54 -24.86 -5.67
N GLY A 682 0.73 -25.10 -5.39
CA GLY A 682 1.84 -24.38 -5.99
C GLY A 682 2.96 -25.29 -6.46
N LEU A 683 3.64 -24.86 -7.52
CA LEU A 683 4.85 -25.47 -8.06
C LEU A 683 5.95 -24.41 -8.04
N ASP A 684 7.01 -24.66 -7.27
CA ASP A 684 8.23 -23.86 -7.29
C ASP A 684 9.27 -24.61 -8.13
N PHE A 685 9.99 -23.88 -8.99
CA PHE A 685 10.97 -24.47 -9.88
C PHE A 685 12.20 -23.57 -10.08
N SER A 686 13.33 -24.23 -10.35
CA SER A 686 14.56 -23.60 -10.83
C SER A 686 15.21 -24.49 -11.88
N LEU A 687 15.50 -23.92 -13.06
CA LEU A 687 15.90 -24.63 -14.27
C LEU A 687 17.15 -23.99 -14.89
N PHE A 688 17.91 -24.79 -15.66
CA PHE A 688 19.03 -24.32 -16.48
C PHE A 688 20.11 -23.56 -15.68
N ASN A 689 20.60 -24.19 -14.61
CA ASN A 689 21.57 -23.61 -13.67
C ASN A 689 21.05 -22.30 -13.06
N ASN A 690 19.83 -22.35 -12.54
CA ASN A 690 19.15 -21.24 -11.91
C ASN A 690 18.92 -20.00 -12.83
N ARG A 691 18.98 -20.19 -14.17
CA ARG A 691 18.70 -19.10 -15.12
C ARG A 691 17.20 -18.77 -15.23
N LEU A 692 16.35 -19.79 -15.15
CA LEU A 692 14.90 -19.62 -15.13
C LEU A 692 14.36 -20.19 -13.83
N TYR A 693 13.80 -19.36 -12.97
CA TYR A 693 13.20 -19.81 -11.72
C TYR A 693 11.92 -19.03 -11.43
N GLY A 694 11.07 -19.62 -10.61
CA GLY A 694 9.82 -18.98 -10.29
C GLY A 694 8.83 -19.88 -9.57
N SER A 695 7.57 -19.44 -9.53
CA SER A 695 6.46 -20.17 -8.95
C SER A 695 5.19 -20.06 -9.78
N LEU A 696 4.41 -21.13 -9.79
CA LEU A 696 3.06 -21.19 -10.35
C LEU A 696 2.11 -21.58 -9.22
N ASN A 697 1.00 -20.86 -9.06
CA ASN A 697 0.05 -21.12 -7.98
C ASN A 697 -1.38 -21.09 -8.53
N TYR A 698 -2.21 -22.02 -8.07
CA TYR A 698 -3.65 -21.97 -8.20
C TYR A 698 -4.26 -21.84 -6.81
N PHE A 699 -5.11 -20.83 -6.60
CA PHE A 699 -5.74 -20.59 -5.31
C PHE A 699 -7.27 -20.57 -5.41
N SER A 700 -7.91 -20.95 -4.31
CA SER A 700 -9.35 -20.79 -4.11
C SER A 700 -9.61 -20.32 -2.67
N ARG A 701 -10.28 -19.19 -2.54
CA ARG A 701 -10.69 -18.58 -1.29
C ARG A 701 -12.20 -18.47 -1.24
N ARG A 702 -12.82 -19.05 -0.21
CA ARG A 702 -14.26 -18.97 0.03
C ARG A 702 -14.52 -18.29 1.37
N GLN A 703 -15.08 -17.08 1.33
CA GLN A 703 -15.52 -16.33 2.50
C GLN A 703 -17.00 -16.61 2.77
N GLN A 704 -17.30 -17.02 3.99
CA GLN A 704 -18.63 -17.36 4.47
C GLN A 704 -19.01 -16.47 5.65
N ASP A 705 -20.32 -16.37 5.93
CA ASP A 705 -20.83 -15.56 7.05
C ASP A 705 -20.38 -14.08 6.92
N LEU A 706 -20.48 -13.51 5.71
CA LEU A 706 -20.05 -12.13 5.44
C LEU A 706 -20.80 -11.13 6.31
N LEU A 707 -20.08 -10.16 6.85
CA LEU A 707 -20.63 -9.09 7.68
C LEU A 707 -21.18 -7.95 6.81
N GLY A 708 -22.34 -7.43 7.18
CA GLY A 708 -22.95 -6.29 6.51
C GLY A 708 -24.32 -5.93 7.03
N ASN A 709 -24.77 -4.73 6.64
CA ASN A 709 -26.14 -4.31 6.87
C ASN A 709 -27.10 -5.11 5.97
N TYR A 710 -28.19 -5.53 6.55
CA TYR A 710 -29.24 -6.25 5.90
C TYR A 710 -30.59 -5.59 6.19
N LYS A 711 -31.39 -5.37 5.14
CA LYS A 711 -32.72 -4.76 5.29
C LYS A 711 -33.68 -5.69 6.00
N VAL A 712 -34.39 -5.17 6.98
CA VAL A 712 -35.36 -5.89 7.81
C VAL A 712 -36.68 -5.13 7.89
N SER A 713 -37.76 -5.82 8.21
CA SER A 713 -39.09 -5.20 8.31
C SER A 713 -39.22 -4.39 9.61
N VAL A 714 -39.84 -3.24 9.51
CA VAL A 714 -40.20 -2.38 10.64
C VAL A 714 -41.73 -2.32 10.71
N PRO A 715 -42.37 -2.84 11.77
CA PRO A 715 -41.87 -3.71 12.84
C PRO A 715 -41.57 -5.14 12.38
N PRO A 716 -40.99 -6.04 13.18
CA PRO A 716 -40.69 -5.91 14.62
C PRO A 716 -39.37 -5.21 14.98
N TYR A 717 -38.52 -4.98 13.99
CA TYR A 717 -37.28 -4.23 14.20
C TYR A 717 -37.57 -2.74 14.42
N LEU A 718 -36.67 -2.05 15.14
CA LEU A 718 -36.79 -0.61 15.38
C LEU A 718 -36.30 0.22 14.20
N PHE A 719 -35.31 -0.30 13.45
CA PHE A 719 -34.71 0.32 12.28
C PHE A 719 -34.81 -0.64 11.10
N ASP A 720 -34.79 -0.12 9.88
CA ASP A 720 -34.93 -0.88 8.64
C ASP A 720 -33.70 -1.69 8.24
N GLU A 721 -32.57 -1.54 8.95
CA GLU A 721 -31.35 -2.29 8.75
C GLU A 721 -30.82 -2.89 10.06
N THR A 722 -30.18 -4.07 9.96
CA THR A 722 -29.43 -4.70 11.05
C THR A 722 -28.10 -5.25 10.55
N PHE A 723 -27.04 -5.16 11.39
CA PHE A 723 -25.72 -5.66 11.05
C PHE A 723 -25.63 -7.15 11.38
N VAL A 724 -25.41 -7.99 10.36
CA VAL A 724 -25.53 -9.45 10.47
C VAL A 724 -24.48 -10.19 9.65
N ASN A 725 -24.37 -11.50 9.90
CA ASN A 725 -23.55 -12.43 9.14
C ASN A 725 -24.38 -13.10 8.05
N VAL A 726 -24.35 -12.56 6.82
CA VAL A 726 -25.12 -13.10 5.68
C VAL A 726 -24.29 -12.99 4.40
N GLY A 727 -24.23 -14.09 3.68
CA GLY A 727 -23.63 -14.15 2.35
C GLY A 727 -22.35 -14.97 2.29
N THR A 728 -22.00 -15.32 1.06
CA THR A 728 -20.80 -16.09 0.73
C THR A 728 -20.17 -15.56 -0.55
N MET A 729 -18.89 -15.32 -0.54
CA MET A 729 -18.07 -14.97 -1.73
C MET A 729 -17.06 -16.06 -2.03
N LYS A 730 -16.62 -16.14 -3.29
CA LYS A 730 -15.53 -17.03 -3.74
C LYS A 730 -14.60 -16.30 -4.70
N ASN A 731 -13.31 -16.33 -4.40
CA ASN A 731 -12.24 -15.89 -5.29
C ASN A 731 -11.40 -17.08 -5.73
N THR A 732 -11.13 -17.18 -7.03
CA THR A 732 -10.24 -18.19 -7.60
C THR A 732 -9.32 -17.54 -8.63
N GLY A 733 -8.12 -18.06 -8.76
CA GLY A 733 -7.17 -17.53 -9.73
C GLY A 733 -5.92 -18.36 -9.88
N PHE A 734 -5.19 -18.04 -10.95
CA PHE A 734 -3.88 -18.56 -11.25
C PHE A 734 -2.87 -17.42 -11.14
N GLU A 735 -1.78 -17.66 -10.42
CA GLU A 735 -0.68 -16.71 -10.21
C GLU A 735 0.61 -17.30 -10.75
N PHE A 736 1.44 -16.48 -11.39
CA PHE A 736 2.79 -16.85 -11.75
C PHE A 736 3.78 -15.72 -11.45
N ASP A 737 4.99 -16.12 -11.08
CA ASP A 737 6.16 -15.26 -10.90
C ASP A 737 7.34 -15.97 -11.57
N LEU A 738 7.85 -15.40 -12.65
CA LEU A 738 8.89 -15.96 -13.49
C LEU A 738 10.07 -15.01 -13.53
N ASN A 739 11.25 -15.53 -13.17
CA ASN A 739 12.49 -14.79 -13.19
C ASN A 739 13.45 -15.44 -14.20
N PHE A 740 13.93 -14.65 -15.14
CA PHE A 740 14.83 -15.12 -16.17
C PHE A 740 16.11 -14.27 -16.21
N ARG A 741 17.24 -14.90 -15.88
CA ARG A 741 18.58 -14.33 -16.02
C ARG A 741 19.07 -14.59 -17.44
N ALA A 742 18.74 -13.64 -18.35
CA ALA A 742 19.01 -13.81 -19.78
C ALA A 742 20.51 -13.75 -20.10
N VAL A 743 21.22 -12.80 -19.51
CA VAL A 743 22.68 -12.64 -19.62
C VAL A 743 23.25 -12.31 -18.26
N ASP A 744 24.32 -13.00 -17.90
CA ASP A 744 25.07 -12.72 -16.66
C ASP A 744 26.56 -12.86 -16.94
N THR A 745 27.20 -11.73 -17.17
CA THR A 745 28.65 -11.60 -17.38
C THR A 745 29.20 -10.52 -16.45
N PRO A 746 30.51 -10.49 -16.17
CA PRO A 746 31.10 -9.49 -15.30
C PRO A 746 30.87 -8.03 -15.76
N THR A 747 30.70 -7.81 -17.05
CA THR A 747 30.52 -6.47 -17.64
C THR A 747 29.08 -6.12 -18.00
N PHE A 748 28.23 -7.13 -18.26
CA PHE A 748 26.85 -6.92 -18.67
C PHE A 748 25.93 -7.98 -18.06
N GLY A 749 24.90 -7.53 -17.41
CA GLY A 749 23.81 -8.36 -16.88
C GLY A 749 22.47 -7.93 -17.47
N TYR A 750 21.59 -8.90 -17.72
CA TYR A 750 20.21 -8.66 -18.13
C TYR A 750 19.27 -9.65 -17.49
N ASP A 751 18.42 -9.14 -16.63
CA ASP A 751 17.41 -9.89 -15.88
C ASP A 751 16.00 -9.46 -16.29
N ILE A 752 15.10 -10.44 -16.42
CA ILE A 752 13.67 -10.23 -16.70
C ILE A 752 12.87 -10.85 -15.56
N ASN A 753 11.96 -10.08 -14.97
CA ASN A 753 10.95 -10.61 -14.05
C ASN A 753 9.57 -10.40 -14.67
N LEU A 754 8.75 -11.44 -14.71
CA LEU A 754 7.37 -11.43 -15.20
C LEU A 754 6.44 -11.96 -14.14
N VAL A 755 5.50 -11.12 -13.71
CA VAL A 755 4.49 -11.44 -12.71
C VAL A 755 3.10 -11.33 -13.33
N GLY A 756 2.23 -12.30 -13.07
CA GLY A 756 0.87 -12.24 -13.59
C GLY A 756 -0.14 -12.95 -12.72
N THR A 757 -1.39 -12.51 -12.83
CA THR A 757 -2.51 -13.04 -12.05
C THR A 757 -3.77 -13.05 -12.90
N THR A 758 -4.43 -14.20 -12.97
CA THR A 758 -5.83 -14.27 -13.39
C THR A 758 -6.72 -14.31 -12.14
N MET A 759 -7.87 -13.65 -12.19
CA MET A 759 -8.78 -13.65 -11.04
C MET A 759 -10.24 -13.72 -11.47
N SER A 760 -11.00 -14.56 -10.77
CA SER A 760 -12.46 -14.63 -10.86
C SER A 760 -13.03 -14.46 -9.45
N ASN A 761 -13.92 -13.51 -9.28
CA ASN A 761 -14.65 -13.26 -8.04
C ASN A 761 -16.13 -13.51 -8.26
N LYS A 762 -16.78 -14.24 -7.36
CA LYS A 762 -18.22 -14.51 -7.43
C LYS A 762 -18.90 -14.34 -6.09
N PHE A 763 -20.06 -13.70 -6.11
CA PHE A 763 -20.95 -13.67 -4.96
C PHE A 763 -21.87 -14.90 -5.01
N LEU A 764 -21.73 -15.85 -4.10
CA LEU A 764 -22.41 -17.15 -4.18
C LEU A 764 -23.79 -17.12 -3.55
N ASP A 765 -23.97 -16.37 -2.46
CA ASP A 765 -25.23 -16.33 -1.73
C ASP A 765 -25.40 -15.03 -0.92
N PHE A 766 -26.65 -14.55 -0.81
CA PHE A 766 -27.04 -13.36 -0.05
C PHE A 766 -27.95 -13.67 1.13
N SER A 767 -28.39 -14.91 1.27
CA SER A 767 -29.43 -15.29 2.25
C SER A 767 -28.94 -16.41 3.15
N ASN A 768 -29.56 -16.52 4.30
CA ASN A 768 -29.48 -17.67 5.20
C ASN A 768 -30.90 -18.03 5.69
N SER A 769 -31.03 -18.96 6.64
CA SER A 769 -32.33 -19.38 7.16
C SER A 769 -33.10 -18.26 7.90
N GLN A 770 -32.43 -17.26 8.38
CA GLN A 770 -33.00 -16.15 9.18
C GLN A 770 -33.28 -14.91 8.32
N TYR A 771 -32.44 -14.66 7.31
CA TYR A 771 -32.50 -13.50 6.43
C TYR A 771 -32.66 -13.96 5.00
N VAL A 772 -33.91 -13.99 4.51
CA VAL A 772 -34.31 -14.53 3.19
C VAL A 772 -34.91 -13.41 2.35
N GLY A 773 -34.72 -13.45 1.04
CA GLY A 773 -35.43 -12.59 0.08
C GLY A 773 -34.63 -11.50 -0.59
N GLN A 774 -33.30 -11.48 -0.42
CA GLN A 774 -32.43 -10.58 -1.16
C GLN A 774 -31.53 -11.38 -2.11
N ASP A 775 -31.70 -11.23 -3.42
CA ASP A 775 -30.91 -11.91 -4.45
C ASP A 775 -29.87 -11.01 -5.12
N TYR A 776 -29.99 -9.70 -4.95
CA TYR A 776 -29.06 -8.71 -5.47
C TYR A 776 -29.08 -7.41 -4.66
N TYR A 777 -28.10 -6.57 -4.85
CA TYR A 777 -28.13 -5.15 -4.50
C TYR A 777 -27.34 -4.33 -5.51
N ASP A 778 -27.80 -3.11 -5.74
CA ASP A 778 -27.22 -2.19 -6.69
C ASP A 778 -26.25 -1.24 -6.00
N VAL A 779 -25.14 -0.91 -6.69
CA VAL A 779 -24.04 -0.10 -6.18
C VAL A 779 -23.53 0.87 -7.23
N CYS A 780 -22.73 1.86 -6.81
CA CYS A 780 -22.09 2.84 -7.67
C CYS A 780 -23.10 3.77 -8.35
N GLY A 781 -23.84 4.56 -7.54
CA GLY A 781 -24.82 5.53 -8.04
C GLY A 781 -24.21 6.74 -8.74
N THR A 782 -24.94 7.25 -9.74
CA THR A 782 -24.64 8.54 -10.39
C THR A 782 -25.05 9.72 -9.49
N GLU A 783 -24.58 10.93 -9.81
CA GLU A 783 -24.83 12.19 -9.07
C GLU A 783 -25.74 13.16 -9.85
N ASP A 784 -26.24 14.17 -9.17
CA ASP A 784 -26.91 15.31 -9.83
C ASP A 784 -26.01 15.88 -10.98
N PRO A 785 -26.57 16.52 -12.02
CA PRO A 785 -27.99 16.91 -12.18
C PRO A 785 -28.87 15.86 -12.86
N TYR A 786 -28.36 14.69 -13.15
CA TYR A 786 -29.12 13.63 -13.80
C TYR A 786 -29.79 12.71 -12.79
N PRO A 787 -30.84 11.96 -13.19
CA PRO A 787 -31.49 11.00 -12.30
C PRO A 787 -30.49 10.01 -11.72
N PHE A 788 -30.66 9.71 -10.43
CA PHE A 788 -29.83 8.75 -9.73
C PHE A 788 -30.09 7.33 -10.26
N TYR A 789 -29.03 6.70 -10.82
CA TYR A 789 -29.03 5.32 -11.25
C TYR A 789 -27.80 4.62 -10.72
N ASN A 790 -27.93 3.37 -10.31
CA ASN A 790 -26.77 2.54 -9.97
C ASN A 790 -26.20 1.92 -11.26
N LEU A 791 -24.88 1.98 -11.41
CA LEU A 791 -24.15 1.49 -12.58
C LEU A 791 -23.92 -0.02 -12.52
N GLN A 792 -23.75 -0.58 -11.32
CA GLN A 792 -23.36 -1.97 -11.12
C GLN A 792 -24.35 -2.69 -10.21
N ARG A 793 -24.48 -4.00 -10.45
CA ARG A 793 -25.30 -4.91 -9.64
C ARG A 793 -24.45 -6.05 -9.12
N ILE A 794 -24.50 -6.30 -7.82
CA ILE A 794 -23.97 -7.49 -7.17
C ILE A 794 -25.11 -8.48 -7.04
N GLN A 795 -25.00 -9.61 -7.73
CA GLN A 795 -26.07 -10.60 -7.86
C GLN A 795 -25.55 -12.00 -7.53
N LYS A 796 -26.44 -12.83 -6.98
CA LYS A 796 -26.16 -14.24 -6.65
C LYS A 796 -25.68 -15.04 -7.85
N GLY A 797 -24.55 -15.73 -7.67
CA GLY A 797 -23.90 -16.56 -8.70
C GLY A 797 -23.04 -15.79 -9.69
N GLU A 798 -23.07 -14.45 -9.68
CA GLU A 798 -22.39 -13.59 -10.63
C GLU A 798 -21.08 -12.99 -10.07
N SER A 799 -20.30 -12.40 -10.99
CA SER A 799 -19.06 -11.70 -10.67
C SER A 799 -19.34 -10.32 -10.05
N LEU A 800 -18.44 -9.84 -9.18
CA LEU A 800 -18.42 -8.42 -8.79
C LEU A 800 -18.08 -7.54 -10.00
N GLY A 801 -18.47 -6.26 -9.92
CA GLY A 801 -18.19 -5.27 -10.95
C GLY A 801 -19.01 -5.42 -12.22
N ASN A 802 -20.10 -6.22 -12.19
CA ASN A 802 -21.01 -6.34 -13.32
C ASN A 802 -21.76 -5.03 -13.55
N PHE A 803 -21.56 -4.41 -14.70
CA PHE A 803 -22.36 -3.29 -15.15
C PHE A 803 -23.75 -3.78 -15.53
N PHE A 804 -24.75 -3.23 -14.85
CA PHE A 804 -26.16 -3.59 -15.02
C PHE A 804 -26.95 -2.35 -15.41
N MET A 805 -27.16 -2.16 -16.72
CA MET A 805 -27.74 -0.97 -17.30
C MET A 805 -28.48 -1.28 -18.60
N TRP A 806 -29.10 -0.27 -19.22
CA TRP A 806 -29.75 -0.46 -20.50
C TRP A 806 -28.70 -0.71 -21.61
N LYS A 807 -29.07 -1.57 -22.55
CA LYS A 807 -28.27 -1.85 -23.72
C LYS A 807 -28.58 -0.84 -24.82
N TYR A 808 -27.57 -0.08 -25.27
CA TYR A 808 -27.74 0.93 -26.31
C TYR A 808 -28.07 0.35 -27.67
N ALA A 809 -29.06 0.96 -28.38
CA ALA A 809 -29.54 0.54 -29.70
C ALA A 809 -29.36 1.64 -30.79
N GLY A 810 -28.89 2.85 -30.41
CA GLY A 810 -28.75 3.96 -31.33
C GLY A 810 -29.48 5.22 -30.89
N HIS A 811 -29.70 6.14 -31.83
CA HIS A 811 -30.51 7.36 -31.62
C HIS A 811 -31.62 7.44 -32.64
N SER A 812 -32.74 8.07 -32.27
CA SER A 812 -33.81 8.40 -33.22
C SER A 812 -33.36 9.52 -34.15
N THR A 813 -34.17 9.79 -35.19
CA THR A 813 -33.97 10.92 -36.10
C THR A 813 -34.05 12.29 -35.39
N GLU A 814 -34.68 12.32 -34.22
CA GLU A 814 -34.82 13.50 -33.36
C GLU A 814 -33.66 13.59 -32.34
N GLY A 815 -32.75 12.61 -32.33
CA GLY A 815 -31.60 12.56 -31.41
C GLY A 815 -31.97 12.05 -30.01
N GLU A 816 -33.06 11.31 -29.86
CA GLU A 816 -33.40 10.66 -28.60
C GLU A 816 -32.67 9.32 -28.46
N TRP A 817 -32.38 8.91 -27.23
CA TRP A 817 -31.74 7.65 -26.92
C TRP A 817 -32.66 6.46 -27.20
N LEU A 818 -32.14 5.48 -27.95
CA LEU A 818 -32.79 4.19 -28.18
C LEU A 818 -32.05 3.09 -27.43
N VAL A 819 -32.78 2.20 -26.78
CA VAL A 819 -32.27 1.06 -26.02
C VAL A 819 -33.04 -0.21 -26.40
N TYR A 820 -32.43 -1.37 -26.15
CA TYR A 820 -33.11 -2.64 -26.23
C TYR A 820 -33.90 -2.90 -24.94
N ASP A 821 -35.14 -3.30 -25.05
CA ASP A 821 -35.86 -3.86 -23.93
C ASP A 821 -35.45 -5.32 -23.64
N ARG A 822 -36.04 -5.96 -22.64
CA ARG A 822 -35.73 -7.36 -22.25
C ARG A 822 -36.10 -8.38 -23.34
N ASP A 823 -37.02 -8.07 -24.25
CA ASP A 823 -37.49 -8.95 -25.32
C ASP A 823 -36.62 -8.77 -26.59
N GLY A 824 -35.74 -7.80 -26.60
CA GLY A 824 -34.80 -7.49 -27.67
C GLY A 824 -35.31 -6.47 -28.68
N ASP A 825 -36.46 -5.85 -28.41
CA ASP A 825 -37.04 -4.83 -29.25
C ASP A 825 -36.40 -3.45 -28.98
N ILE A 826 -36.32 -2.61 -30.01
CA ILE A 826 -35.75 -1.25 -29.88
C ILE A 826 -36.87 -0.30 -29.44
N ILE A 827 -36.67 0.31 -28.27
CA ILE A 827 -37.58 1.28 -27.68
C ILE A 827 -36.88 2.59 -27.36
N ARG A 828 -37.64 3.68 -27.17
CA ARG A 828 -37.10 4.91 -26.62
C ARG A 828 -36.70 4.70 -25.17
N ALA A 829 -35.55 5.25 -24.74
CA ALA A 829 -35.10 5.11 -23.37
C ALA A 829 -36.09 5.70 -22.33
N SER A 830 -36.92 6.68 -22.73
CA SER A 830 -38.02 7.23 -21.91
C SER A 830 -39.17 6.22 -21.63
N GLN A 831 -39.24 5.15 -22.41
CA GLN A 831 -40.22 4.07 -22.25
C GLN A 831 -39.64 2.86 -21.53
N ALA A 832 -38.32 2.80 -21.38
CA ALA A 832 -37.64 1.70 -20.73
C ALA A 832 -37.84 1.73 -19.19
N SER A 833 -37.91 0.54 -18.61
CA SER A 833 -38.04 0.31 -17.17
C SER A 833 -36.79 -0.33 -16.58
N ASP A 834 -36.73 -0.46 -15.26
CA ASP A 834 -35.63 -1.19 -14.58
C ASP A 834 -35.57 -2.67 -15.00
N ALA A 835 -36.68 -3.25 -15.44
CA ALA A 835 -36.76 -4.63 -15.92
C ALA A 835 -36.04 -4.86 -17.26
N ASP A 836 -35.78 -3.78 -18.01
CA ASP A 836 -35.09 -3.81 -19.32
C ASP A 836 -33.57 -3.66 -19.17
N ARG A 837 -33.11 -3.41 -17.95
CA ARG A 837 -31.66 -3.38 -17.64
C ARG A 837 -31.09 -4.80 -17.67
N GLN A 838 -29.88 -4.93 -18.20
CA GLN A 838 -29.20 -6.20 -18.34
C GLN A 838 -27.69 -6.06 -18.06
N GLN A 839 -26.99 -7.18 -17.87
CA GLN A 839 -25.55 -7.18 -17.74
C GLN A 839 -24.92 -6.88 -19.10
N VAL A 840 -24.18 -5.77 -19.21
CA VAL A 840 -23.56 -5.31 -20.46
C VAL A 840 -22.03 -5.32 -20.44
N GLY A 841 -21.40 -5.46 -19.27
CA GLY A 841 -19.96 -5.49 -19.13
C GLY A 841 -19.50 -5.82 -17.70
N ASN A 842 -18.19 -5.80 -17.47
CA ASN A 842 -17.61 -6.06 -16.16
C ASN A 842 -16.36 -5.22 -15.93
N GLY A 843 -16.29 -4.51 -14.82
CA GLY A 843 -15.18 -3.63 -14.44
C GLY A 843 -13.99 -4.33 -13.79
N MET A 844 -14.08 -5.64 -13.49
CA MET A 844 -13.00 -6.39 -12.88
C MET A 844 -12.02 -6.92 -13.93
N PRO A 845 -10.74 -6.55 -13.90
CA PRO A 845 -9.73 -7.14 -14.77
C PRO A 845 -9.65 -8.66 -14.58
N LYS A 846 -9.79 -9.42 -15.67
CA LYS A 846 -9.63 -10.89 -15.64
C LYS A 846 -8.15 -11.29 -15.60
N PHE A 847 -7.25 -10.42 -16.08
CA PHE A 847 -5.81 -10.66 -16.10
C PHE A 847 -5.06 -9.36 -15.79
N THR A 848 -4.14 -9.44 -14.84
CA THR A 848 -3.16 -8.39 -14.55
C THR A 848 -1.76 -8.91 -14.73
N MET A 849 -0.85 -8.09 -15.23
CA MET A 849 0.55 -8.45 -15.40
C MET A 849 1.48 -7.27 -15.11
N SER A 850 2.70 -7.60 -14.75
CA SER A 850 3.82 -6.66 -14.73
C SER A 850 5.08 -7.33 -15.24
N MET A 851 5.97 -6.53 -15.79
CA MET A 851 7.24 -6.99 -16.32
C MET A 851 8.33 -5.98 -15.98
N SER A 852 9.43 -6.49 -15.40
CA SER A 852 10.64 -5.71 -15.13
C SER A 852 11.76 -6.18 -16.06
N HIS A 853 12.47 -5.23 -16.66
CA HIS A 853 13.73 -5.45 -17.37
C HIS A 853 14.83 -4.69 -16.64
N THR A 854 15.84 -5.40 -16.16
CA THR A 854 16.98 -4.80 -15.46
C THR A 854 18.26 -5.08 -16.23
N PHE A 855 18.92 -4.02 -16.66
CA PHE A 855 20.19 -4.05 -17.38
C PHE A 855 21.29 -3.50 -16.47
N ARG A 856 22.42 -4.17 -16.42
CA ARG A 856 23.64 -3.74 -15.74
C ARG A 856 24.77 -3.71 -16.73
N TYR A 857 25.42 -2.56 -16.88
CA TYR A 857 26.60 -2.43 -17.73
C TYR A 857 27.67 -1.68 -16.99
N ARG A 858 28.71 -2.40 -16.52
CA ARG A 858 29.75 -1.83 -15.63
C ARG A 858 29.10 -1.12 -14.43
N ASN A 859 29.26 0.20 -14.37
CA ASN A 859 28.76 1.08 -13.30
C ASN A 859 27.34 1.62 -13.56
N PHE A 860 26.75 1.36 -14.74
CA PHE A 860 25.40 1.77 -15.09
C PHE A 860 24.39 0.68 -14.77
N ASP A 861 23.24 1.10 -14.27
CA ASP A 861 22.04 0.28 -14.15
C ASP A 861 20.86 0.97 -14.85
N LEU A 862 20.11 0.21 -15.64
CA LEU A 862 18.87 0.65 -16.27
C LEU A 862 17.75 -0.33 -15.93
N SER A 863 16.65 0.19 -15.40
CA SER A 863 15.46 -0.60 -15.11
C SER A 863 14.24 -0.03 -15.84
N LEU A 864 13.49 -0.92 -16.52
CA LEU A 864 12.22 -0.61 -17.14
C LEU A 864 11.14 -1.44 -16.45
N PHE A 865 10.05 -0.82 -16.02
CA PHE A 865 8.94 -1.49 -15.38
C PHE A 865 7.63 -1.22 -16.13
N PHE A 866 7.01 -2.29 -16.61
CA PHE A 866 5.73 -2.27 -17.28
C PHE A 866 4.65 -2.86 -16.39
N ARG A 867 3.43 -2.33 -16.47
CA ARG A 867 2.26 -2.82 -15.77
C ARG A 867 1.04 -2.74 -16.67
N GLY A 868 0.18 -3.75 -16.59
CA GLY A 868 -1.04 -3.80 -17.40
C GLY A 868 -2.18 -4.54 -16.71
N ALA A 869 -3.40 -4.22 -17.15
CA ALA A 869 -4.62 -4.91 -16.79
C ALA A 869 -5.50 -5.07 -18.02
N PHE A 870 -6.14 -6.24 -18.15
CA PHE A 870 -6.78 -6.64 -19.38
C PHE A 870 -8.12 -7.32 -19.14
N PHE A 871 -8.99 -7.25 -20.15
CA PHE A 871 -10.30 -7.91 -20.20
C PHE A 871 -11.27 -7.35 -19.16
N PHE A 872 -11.39 -6.01 -19.09
CA PHE A 872 -12.34 -5.32 -18.25
C PHE A 872 -12.89 -4.07 -18.94
N ASP A 873 -13.98 -3.53 -18.41
CA ASP A 873 -14.67 -2.38 -18.93
C ASP A 873 -14.66 -1.25 -17.88
N ILE A 874 -14.75 0.00 -18.35
CA ILE A 874 -14.84 1.20 -17.52
C ILE A 874 -16.04 2.00 -17.97
N PHE A 875 -16.89 2.44 -17.04
CA PHE A 875 -17.89 3.44 -17.29
C PHE A 875 -17.23 4.81 -17.33
N ASN A 876 -17.23 5.45 -18.52
CA ASN A 876 -16.62 6.76 -18.69
C ASN A 876 -17.55 7.85 -18.13
N ILE A 877 -17.42 8.11 -16.82
CA ILE A 877 -18.26 9.05 -16.10
C ILE A 877 -18.13 10.47 -16.63
N HIS A 878 -16.94 10.89 -17.08
CA HIS A 878 -16.72 12.22 -17.64
C HIS A 878 -17.41 12.36 -19.00
N ASP A 879 -17.45 11.30 -19.81
CA ASP A 879 -18.19 11.29 -21.05
C ASP A 879 -19.70 11.31 -20.82
N PHE A 880 -20.17 10.60 -19.81
CA PHE A 880 -21.57 10.60 -19.42
C PHE A 880 -22.08 12.00 -19.06
N TYR A 881 -21.30 12.75 -18.26
CA TYR A 881 -21.71 14.11 -17.84
C TYR A 881 -21.38 15.18 -18.87
N TYR A 882 -20.19 15.17 -19.45
CA TYR A 882 -19.69 16.28 -20.27
C TYR A 882 -19.67 15.98 -21.77
N GLY A 883 -19.91 14.75 -22.16
CA GLY A 883 -19.92 14.32 -23.56
C GLY A 883 -21.22 14.59 -24.32
N THR A 884 -22.25 15.11 -23.67
CA THR A 884 -23.57 15.44 -24.26
C THR A 884 -23.86 16.93 -24.16
N ARG A 885 -24.87 17.41 -24.93
CA ARG A 885 -25.23 18.85 -24.97
C ARG A 885 -26.14 19.30 -23.82
N ASN A 886 -26.61 18.42 -23.00
CA ASN A 886 -27.60 18.75 -21.97
C ASN A 886 -26.96 19.25 -20.64
N PHE A 887 -25.67 19.08 -20.42
CA PHE A 887 -25.00 19.53 -19.21
C PHE A 887 -24.90 21.08 -19.19
N THR A 888 -25.18 21.73 -18.06
CA THR A 888 -25.23 23.20 -17.95
C THR A 888 -23.85 23.85 -17.78
N GLY A 889 -22.83 23.11 -17.29
CA GLY A 889 -21.43 23.57 -17.17
C GLY A 889 -20.66 23.54 -18.50
N ASN A 890 -19.33 23.57 -18.42
CA ASN A 890 -18.45 23.37 -19.57
C ASN A 890 -18.54 21.92 -20.08
N ARG A 891 -18.12 21.66 -21.31
CA ARG A 891 -18.35 20.36 -21.98
C ARG A 891 -17.12 19.91 -22.75
N LEU A 892 -17.06 18.61 -23.08
CA LEU A 892 -16.08 18.06 -23.99
C LEU A 892 -16.31 18.59 -25.43
N LYS A 893 -15.24 18.93 -26.14
CA LYS A 893 -15.28 19.44 -27.53
C LYS A 893 -16.07 18.51 -28.46
N LYS A 894 -16.03 17.18 -28.21
CA LYS A 894 -16.72 16.16 -29.02
C LYS A 894 -18.26 16.33 -29.04
N ALA A 895 -18.85 16.88 -27.99
CA ALA A 895 -20.31 17.12 -27.90
C ALA A 895 -20.86 18.00 -29.02
N TYR A 896 -19.98 18.76 -29.68
CA TYR A 896 -20.33 19.67 -30.79
C TYR A 896 -19.69 19.29 -32.13
N ALA A 897 -19.21 18.07 -32.25
CA ALA A 897 -18.75 17.56 -33.55
C ALA A 897 -19.92 17.52 -34.56
N LYS A 898 -19.62 17.71 -35.86
CA LYS A 898 -20.62 17.79 -36.93
C LYS A 898 -21.52 16.54 -37.04
N ASN A 899 -21.01 15.39 -36.65
CA ASN A 899 -21.67 14.09 -36.63
C ASN A 899 -22.24 13.71 -35.27
N PHE A 900 -22.41 14.66 -34.36
CA PHE A 900 -22.98 14.39 -33.06
C PHE A 900 -24.51 14.36 -33.14
N GLU A 901 -25.11 13.18 -32.95
CA GLU A 901 -26.49 12.90 -33.24
C GLU A 901 -27.44 13.08 -32.05
N ILE A 902 -26.89 13.24 -30.81
CA ILE A 902 -27.70 13.35 -29.59
C ILE A 902 -28.31 14.74 -29.49
N SER A 903 -29.61 14.83 -29.22
CA SER A 903 -30.35 16.08 -29.03
C SER A 903 -29.80 16.85 -27.82
N SER A 904 -29.80 18.19 -27.89
CA SER A 904 -29.44 19.06 -26.78
C SER A 904 -30.43 19.01 -25.61
N SER A 905 -31.62 18.53 -25.81
CA SER A 905 -32.64 18.36 -24.78
C SER A 905 -32.67 16.93 -24.18
N ALA A 906 -31.91 15.97 -24.75
CA ALA A 906 -31.89 14.61 -24.27
C ALA A 906 -30.91 14.46 -23.09
N ASN A 907 -31.41 14.12 -21.90
CA ASN A 907 -30.59 13.70 -20.78
C ASN A 907 -29.75 12.47 -21.16
N PRO A 908 -28.50 12.35 -20.73
CA PRO A 908 -27.75 11.13 -20.90
C PRO A 908 -28.43 9.98 -20.17
N VAL A 909 -28.38 8.80 -20.78
CA VAL A 909 -28.99 7.58 -20.27
C VAL A 909 -27.90 6.62 -19.82
N VAL A 910 -28.05 6.00 -18.66
CA VAL A 910 -27.12 5.01 -18.15
C VAL A 910 -27.20 3.73 -18.98
N CYS A 911 -26.38 3.67 -20.02
CA CYS A 911 -26.32 2.55 -20.98
C CYS A 911 -24.85 2.26 -21.38
N ASP A 912 -24.65 1.17 -22.09
CA ASP A 912 -23.31 0.72 -22.53
C ASP A 912 -22.68 1.59 -23.63
N TYR A 913 -23.34 2.66 -24.10
CA TYR A 913 -22.70 3.71 -24.93
C TYR A 913 -21.51 4.36 -24.24
N PHE A 914 -21.57 4.54 -22.91
CA PHE A 914 -20.52 5.12 -22.09
C PHE A 914 -19.57 4.08 -21.50
N LEU A 915 -19.74 2.80 -21.86
CA LEU A 915 -18.90 1.70 -21.38
C LEU A 915 -17.77 1.45 -22.39
N GLU A 916 -16.54 1.67 -21.96
CA GLU A 916 -15.36 1.54 -22.79
C GLU A 916 -14.47 0.40 -22.31
N ARG A 917 -13.64 -0.16 -23.23
CA ARG A 917 -12.60 -1.11 -22.87
C ARG A 917 -11.54 -0.43 -21.99
N GLY A 918 -11.36 -0.96 -20.77
CA GLY A 918 -10.40 -0.45 -19.80
C GLY A 918 -8.98 -1.02 -19.96
N ASP A 919 -8.75 -1.91 -20.94
CA ASP A 919 -7.46 -2.57 -21.16
C ASP A 919 -6.33 -1.55 -21.32
N TYR A 920 -5.22 -1.77 -20.61
CA TYR A 920 -4.03 -0.93 -20.76
C TYR A 920 -2.72 -1.68 -20.54
N LEU A 921 -1.65 -1.17 -21.15
CA LEU A 921 -0.26 -1.45 -20.84
C LEU A 921 0.47 -0.11 -20.63
N LYS A 922 1.07 0.05 -19.46
CA LYS A 922 1.74 1.29 -19.02
C LYS A 922 3.24 1.05 -18.85
N LEU A 923 4.09 1.93 -19.40
CA LEU A 923 5.48 2.07 -18.96
C LEU A 923 5.45 2.91 -17.67
N ASP A 924 5.37 2.20 -16.56
CA ASP A 924 5.10 2.79 -15.26
C ASP A 924 6.35 3.43 -14.65
N MET A 925 7.54 2.89 -14.95
CA MET A 925 8.80 3.45 -14.43
C MET A 925 9.99 3.12 -15.35
N VAL A 926 10.87 4.10 -15.49
CA VAL A 926 12.23 3.97 -16.07
C VAL A 926 13.21 4.58 -15.10
N THR A 927 14.20 3.80 -14.66
CA THR A 927 15.28 4.30 -13.79
C THR A 927 16.63 4.07 -14.46
N LEU A 928 17.45 5.11 -14.55
CA LEU A 928 18.85 5.06 -14.97
C LEU A 928 19.72 5.48 -13.80
N GLY A 929 20.63 4.62 -13.39
CA GLY A 929 21.59 4.86 -12.32
C GLY A 929 23.04 4.76 -12.78
N TYR A 930 23.90 5.49 -12.12
CA TYR A 930 25.36 5.41 -12.25
C TYR A 930 26.00 5.35 -10.87
N THR A 931 26.77 4.30 -10.62
CA THR A 931 27.46 4.08 -9.34
C THR A 931 28.95 4.37 -9.49
N PHE A 932 29.44 5.30 -8.70
CA PHE A 932 30.85 5.69 -8.65
C PHE A 932 31.46 5.24 -7.33
N ARG A 933 32.64 4.60 -7.37
CA ARG A 933 33.45 4.21 -6.19
C ARG A 933 34.80 4.87 -6.28
N PRO A 934 35.02 5.97 -5.51
CA PRO A 934 36.25 6.75 -5.61
C PRO A 934 37.40 6.05 -4.89
N ASN A 935 38.42 5.57 -5.62
CA ASN A 935 39.57 4.84 -5.05
C ASN A 935 40.49 5.73 -4.18
N ASN A 936 40.41 7.07 -4.30
CA ASN A 936 41.34 8.02 -3.64
C ASN A 936 40.67 8.85 -2.54
N TRP A 937 39.42 8.71 -2.23
CA TRP A 937 38.71 9.49 -1.21
C TRP A 937 38.51 8.62 0.03
N ARG A 938 39.28 8.88 1.09
CA ARG A 938 39.28 8.08 2.33
C ARG A 938 37.96 8.11 3.12
N PHE A 939 37.04 9.00 2.76
CA PHE A 939 35.78 9.24 3.47
C PHE A 939 34.53 8.95 2.63
N LEU A 940 34.69 8.43 1.39
CA LEU A 940 33.56 8.08 0.52
C LEU A 940 33.77 6.67 -0.05
N ASP A 941 32.88 5.76 0.30
CA ASP A 941 32.90 4.38 -0.19
C ASP A 941 32.16 4.24 -1.53
N ARG A 942 31.01 4.90 -1.64
CA ARG A 942 30.14 4.78 -2.83
C ARG A 942 29.28 6.02 -3.01
N VAL A 943 29.15 6.47 -4.25
CA VAL A 943 28.20 7.49 -4.68
C VAL A 943 27.38 6.92 -5.84
N ARG A 944 26.07 6.88 -5.72
CA ARG A 944 25.14 6.55 -6.80
C ARG A 944 24.28 7.75 -7.11
N VAL A 945 24.27 8.17 -8.38
CA VAL A 945 23.36 9.18 -8.91
C VAL A 945 22.34 8.46 -9.79
N PHE A 946 21.06 8.82 -9.69
CA PHE A 946 20.03 8.21 -10.50
C PHE A 946 18.98 9.22 -10.93
N THR A 947 18.33 8.90 -12.05
CA THR A 947 17.11 9.57 -12.48
C THR A 947 16.02 8.53 -12.72
N THR A 948 14.79 8.86 -12.33
CA THR A 948 13.62 8.01 -12.53
C THR A 948 12.50 8.83 -13.16
N ALA A 949 11.90 8.30 -14.22
CA ALA A 949 10.69 8.84 -14.78
C ALA A 949 9.54 7.85 -14.57
N LYS A 950 8.39 8.33 -14.05
CA LYS A 950 7.21 7.50 -13.80
C LYS A 950 6.04 7.90 -14.69
N ASN A 951 5.17 6.92 -15.00
CA ASN A 951 3.96 7.10 -15.77
C ASN A 951 4.21 7.74 -17.14
N LEU A 952 5.24 7.27 -17.86
CA LEU A 952 5.73 7.88 -19.10
C LEU A 952 4.71 7.82 -20.23
N PHE A 953 4.10 6.64 -20.44
CA PHE A 953 3.02 6.48 -21.39
C PHE A 953 2.10 5.30 -21.03
N THR A 954 0.87 5.38 -21.51
CA THR A 954 -0.14 4.33 -21.36
C THR A 954 -0.72 4.00 -22.74
N LEU A 955 -0.60 2.73 -23.13
CA LEU A 955 -1.24 2.20 -24.33
C LEU A 955 -2.64 1.71 -23.90
N THR A 956 -3.69 2.37 -24.40
CA THR A 956 -5.08 2.07 -24.08
C THR A 956 -6.01 2.57 -25.18
N LYS A 957 -7.19 1.99 -25.29
CA LYS A 957 -8.30 2.50 -26.11
C LYS A 957 -9.29 3.35 -25.30
N PHE A 958 -9.11 3.43 -23.96
CA PHE A 958 -9.95 4.26 -23.11
C PHE A 958 -9.78 5.74 -23.44
N SER A 959 -10.89 6.42 -23.70
CA SER A 959 -10.89 7.84 -24.11
C SER A 959 -10.69 8.81 -22.93
N GLY A 960 -11.04 8.39 -21.71
CA GLY A 960 -10.91 9.16 -20.48
C GLY A 960 -9.46 9.44 -20.07
N VAL A 961 -9.22 9.86 -18.83
CA VAL A 961 -7.92 10.39 -18.39
C VAL A 961 -6.88 9.28 -18.23
N ASP A 962 -7.09 8.35 -17.33
CA ASP A 962 -6.16 7.25 -17.04
C ASP A 962 -6.94 6.00 -16.59
N PRO A 963 -6.93 4.90 -17.35
CA PRO A 963 -7.69 3.69 -17.01
C PRO A 963 -7.24 3.05 -15.70
N SER A 964 -6.00 3.29 -15.25
CA SER A 964 -5.47 2.70 -14.02
C SER A 964 -6.07 3.32 -12.74
N THR A 965 -6.63 4.54 -12.81
CA THR A 965 -7.30 5.19 -11.69
C THR A 965 -8.70 4.62 -11.43
N TYR A 966 -9.31 3.96 -12.41
CA TYR A 966 -10.61 3.26 -12.29
C TYR A 966 -10.47 1.82 -11.75
N GLN A 967 -9.25 1.31 -11.64
CA GLN A 967 -8.96 0.05 -10.96
C GLN A 967 -8.96 0.25 -9.44
N VAL A 968 -10.12 0.56 -8.88
CA VAL A 968 -10.25 0.73 -7.43
C VAL A 968 -10.38 -0.63 -6.72
N ASN A 969 -9.76 -0.75 -5.55
CA ASN A 969 -9.96 -1.88 -4.65
C ASN A 969 -11.32 -1.75 -3.97
N GLY A 970 -12.16 -2.77 -4.07
CA GLY A 970 -13.49 -2.75 -3.46
C GLY A 970 -14.55 -3.45 -4.29
N LEU A 971 -15.80 -3.14 -3.99
CA LEU A 971 -16.98 -3.81 -4.58
C LEU A 971 -17.34 -3.29 -5.98
N THR A 972 -16.81 -2.14 -6.38
CA THR A 972 -17.21 -1.42 -7.61
C THR A 972 -16.07 -1.18 -8.61
N PRO A 973 -15.23 -2.20 -8.94
CA PRO A 973 -14.12 -2.01 -9.87
C PRO A 973 -14.62 -1.52 -11.25
N GLY A 974 -13.84 -0.63 -11.87
CA GLY A 974 -14.17 -0.04 -13.18
C GLY A 974 -15.36 0.93 -13.19
N GLY A 975 -16.11 1.01 -12.10
CA GLY A 975 -17.23 1.93 -11.93
C GLY A 975 -16.83 3.10 -11.04
N GLN A 976 -17.12 4.31 -11.47
CA GLN A 976 -16.99 5.51 -10.68
C GLN A 976 -18.29 6.30 -10.86
N GLY A 977 -19.08 6.40 -9.79
CA GLY A 977 -20.34 7.15 -9.80
C GLY A 977 -20.13 8.67 -9.67
N SER A 978 -19.01 9.09 -9.05
CA SER A 978 -18.67 10.49 -8.82
C SER A 978 -17.83 11.09 -9.94
N ARG A 979 -18.11 12.35 -10.30
CA ARG A 979 -17.30 13.18 -11.23
C ARG A 979 -16.00 13.66 -10.58
N THR A 980 -15.93 13.60 -9.25
CA THR A 980 -14.75 14.02 -8.49
C THR A 980 -13.56 13.10 -8.81
N TYR A 981 -12.47 13.69 -9.25
CA TYR A 981 -11.23 12.99 -9.52
C TYR A 981 -10.03 13.87 -9.17
N PHE A 982 -8.89 13.24 -8.94
CA PHE A 982 -7.61 13.93 -8.82
C PHE A 982 -6.73 13.50 -9.99
N PRO A 983 -6.19 14.40 -10.84
CA PRO A 983 -5.44 14.03 -12.03
C PRO A 983 -4.25 13.12 -11.70
N SER A 984 -4.03 12.08 -12.52
CA SER A 984 -2.82 11.28 -12.43
C SER A 984 -1.61 12.08 -12.90
N THR A 985 -0.44 11.83 -12.28
CA THR A 985 0.77 12.58 -12.58
C THR A 985 1.79 11.76 -13.36
N ARG A 986 2.53 12.44 -14.22
CA ARG A 986 3.84 12.03 -14.71
C ARG A 986 4.90 12.62 -13.79
N GLN A 987 5.84 11.79 -13.32
CA GLN A 987 6.83 12.22 -12.34
C GLN A 987 8.24 12.06 -12.89
N LEU A 988 9.08 13.08 -12.69
CA LEU A 988 10.53 13.03 -12.93
C LEU A 988 11.24 13.15 -11.57
N ILE A 989 12.14 12.23 -11.27
CA ILE A 989 12.89 12.18 -10.01
C ILE A 989 14.38 12.20 -10.33
N VAL A 990 15.15 12.96 -9.55
CA VAL A 990 16.62 12.92 -9.53
C VAL A 990 17.08 12.68 -8.10
N GLY A 991 18.03 11.77 -7.90
CA GLY A 991 18.49 11.43 -6.57
C GLY A 991 19.95 11.06 -6.50
N VAL A 992 20.47 11.12 -5.27
CA VAL A 992 21.85 10.75 -4.92
C VAL A 992 21.84 9.89 -3.65
N GLN A 993 22.66 8.86 -3.65
CA GLN A 993 22.95 8.01 -2.49
C GLN A 993 24.47 8.05 -2.26
N VAL A 994 24.87 8.28 -1.02
CA VAL A 994 26.27 8.39 -0.61
C VAL A 994 26.51 7.52 0.61
N ASP A 995 27.49 6.64 0.53
CA ASP A 995 27.98 5.84 1.65
C ASP A 995 29.38 6.36 2.04
N PHE A 996 29.57 6.57 3.34
CA PHE A 996 30.78 7.13 3.93
C PHE A 996 31.52 6.09 4.74
#